data_a77bd47d5f0069dee2ede5efc7bc53ac
#
_entry.id   a77bd47d5f0069dee2ede5efc7bc53ac
#
_cell.length_a   1.000
_cell.length_b   1.000
_cell.length_c   1.000
_cell.angle_alpha   90.00
_cell.angle_beta   90.00
_cell.angle_gamma   90.00
#
_symmetry.space_group_name_H-M   'P 1'
#
loop_
_entity.id
_entity.type
_entity.pdbx_description
1 polymer ?
#
loop_
_entity_poly.entity_id
_entity_poly.type
_entity_poly.pdbx_seq_one_letter_code
_entity_poly.pdbx_strand_id
1 'polypeptide(L)'
;MLLECGREQRLIGDVLHRLGQGAGSILTLTGRPGHAQNALVRWGACRARHHGLRVLRAQATPTERDLRHGAVLQLLAPLDGNDGRTLDALIGHAGPPPLPGIADVLRCAGTAPTLLVVEDVQWLDPASHTWLQTLLRHFGPHLPLAALASSCGGTGAFDAADDAAGPAHRDDVPARHVVVPPLTDRGVAATVRAYCGTPGDEEFVAALTSATAGNPAVLRDVLRQFTALGHQPDAAHLPQLHALTAGVVGDHTVRALDGLPSEVNSVLRALAVCGDLLDFTRVHALAGARSLSQDRIRTLLSNVGLTVSVGDKVHIRFPASKARVIEDMPAAERADLYGRAAALAHGAGVNDEDVAHLLLRSPPLGAPWVVPLLRRGFVAALRREDHQRACACLSRALQEPLDPDERSRLTLELAAAEAVARPDAGDRRLRELVRNAPPTGEVPSAGAGLGVRAIDLGLARGNSEWARSTAGEALPDAGPADREELVALFWLAAVRDDDAPMIPVVPPLPDRPAPPAQAGARAWQLATEGEDADKARKLARIALTGDPGESLMMPRLAACAALFATDDHDEAVHGLDEMLVTARRAHLRSLAARVLNLRARLHLCAARLDAAERDLDGAERALPPTSWHPRALPNLIATRILLSVEAGRPDRARQLATAPVPAGGEEGVWWPSLLFARARLAAADGDWAEALRLSLESGRRLLRRQWVNPALLSWRPLAAEASVETGDPAEARRLRDEELALADRWGTASARGAARLWTRALFADDRDQAVRRSREATELLRNSPARLAYLWSRLYQAGAEAALGDAAAAARCVEEVSRTVAALPTSRLATTARTLSVAAVPHQVGAVPRTALVPPGWRALTEAERRTVLLAARGHGNRQIAEQLAVSRRTVELRLSNAYRKLQIGGRKELYRLLEAVEGPIADAC
;
A
#
# COMPACT_ATOMS: atom_id res chain seq x y z
N MET A 1 19.49 -8.49 -43.19
CA MET A 1 18.26 -8.23 -43.96
C MET A 1 18.05 -6.72 -43.96
N LEU A 2 17.99 -6.10 -45.13
CA LEU A 2 17.76 -4.65 -45.27
C LEU A 2 16.26 -4.44 -45.56
N LEU A 3 15.50 -4.20 -44.50
CA LEU A 3 14.07 -3.94 -44.58
C LEU A 3 13.81 -2.45 -44.71
N GLU A 4 12.82 -2.07 -45.48
CA GLU A 4 12.38 -0.66 -45.70
C GLU A 4 13.45 0.29 -46.24
N CYS A 5 14.56 -0.24 -46.78
CA CYS A 5 15.69 0.56 -47.29
C CYS A 5 15.67 0.72 -48.83
N GLY A 6 14.52 0.57 -49.48
CA GLY A 6 14.44 0.59 -50.96
C GLY A 6 14.82 1.93 -51.59
N ARG A 7 14.63 3.06 -50.90
CA ARG A 7 15.05 4.40 -51.37
C ARG A 7 16.57 4.52 -51.29
N GLU A 8 17.17 4.14 -50.21
CA GLU A 8 18.61 4.19 -49.95
C GLU A 8 19.36 3.27 -50.93
N GLN A 9 18.82 2.05 -51.14
CA GLN A 9 19.37 1.10 -52.09
C GLN A 9 19.36 1.66 -53.57
N ARG A 10 18.30 2.37 -53.95
CA ARG A 10 18.25 3.04 -55.26
C ARG A 10 19.31 4.13 -55.35
N LEU A 11 19.45 4.98 -54.34
CA LEU A 11 20.46 6.03 -54.31
C LEU A 11 21.89 5.47 -54.37
N ILE A 12 22.19 4.39 -53.68
CA ILE A 12 23.45 3.68 -53.81
C ILE A 12 23.62 3.14 -55.22
N GLY A 13 22.56 2.56 -55.82
CA GLY A 13 22.55 2.10 -57.22
C GLY A 13 22.88 3.23 -58.19
N ASP A 14 22.32 4.42 -58.01
CA ASP A 14 22.58 5.61 -58.81
C ASP A 14 24.08 6.03 -58.73
N VAL A 15 24.65 6.00 -57.49
CA VAL A 15 26.09 6.28 -57.28
C VAL A 15 26.95 5.29 -58.03
N LEU A 16 26.64 3.99 -57.95
CA LEU A 16 27.42 2.93 -58.66
C LEU A 16 27.27 3.03 -60.19
N HIS A 17 26.08 3.33 -60.67
CA HIS A 17 25.83 3.51 -62.10
C HIS A 17 26.62 4.72 -62.69
N ARG A 18 26.57 5.85 -61.97
CA ARG A 18 27.34 7.06 -62.36
C ARG A 18 28.84 6.81 -62.37
N LEU A 19 29.33 6.11 -61.30
CA LEU A 19 30.73 5.72 -61.19
C LEU A 19 31.15 4.84 -62.39
N GLY A 20 30.30 3.89 -62.77
CA GLY A 20 30.54 3.04 -64.00
C GLY A 20 30.57 3.82 -65.29
N GLN A 21 29.92 4.99 -65.35
CA GLN A 21 29.93 5.94 -66.47
C GLN A 21 31.10 6.93 -66.39
N GLY A 22 32.00 6.79 -65.42
CA GLY A 22 33.17 7.66 -65.25
C GLY A 22 32.90 8.94 -64.43
N ALA A 23 31.70 9.11 -63.84
CA ALA A 23 31.32 10.30 -63.05
C ALA A 23 31.39 10.03 -61.51
N GLY A 24 32.14 10.87 -60.83
CA GLY A 24 32.27 10.80 -59.33
C GLY A 24 31.00 11.29 -58.61
N SER A 25 30.78 10.77 -57.43
CA SER A 25 29.73 11.25 -56.50
C SER A 25 30.01 10.81 -55.05
N ILE A 26 29.49 11.57 -54.12
CA ILE A 26 29.60 11.30 -52.67
C ILE A 26 28.23 11.03 -52.10
N LEU A 27 28.04 9.91 -51.41
CA LEU A 27 26.83 9.61 -50.69
C LEU A 27 27.14 9.29 -49.22
N THR A 28 26.65 10.10 -48.32
CA THR A 28 26.79 9.88 -46.90
C THR A 28 25.44 9.42 -46.35
N LEU A 29 25.42 8.23 -45.73
CA LEU A 29 24.29 7.67 -45.04
C LEU A 29 24.44 7.94 -43.51
N THR A 30 23.54 8.69 -42.98
CA THR A 30 23.55 9.00 -41.56
C THR A 30 22.41 8.28 -40.83
N GLY A 31 22.61 7.94 -39.59
CA GLY A 31 21.58 7.28 -38.75
C GLY A 31 22.03 7.21 -37.30
N ARG A 32 21.14 6.74 -36.45
CA ARG A 32 21.51 6.45 -35.10
C ARG A 32 22.30 5.14 -35.00
N PRO A 33 23.13 4.94 -33.96
CA PRO A 33 23.81 3.67 -33.73
C PRO A 33 22.82 2.48 -33.79
N GLY A 34 23.18 1.46 -34.51
CA GLY A 34 22.35 0.27 -34.73
C GLY A 34 21.31 0.34 -35.84
N HIS A 35 21.19 1.49 -36.53
CA HIS A 35 20.40 1.59 -37.75
C HIS A 35 21.10 0.89 -38.93
N ALA A 36 20.45 0.92 -40.10
CA ALA A 36 20.90 0.14 -41.25
C ALA A 36 22.06 0.79 -42.08
N GLN A 37 22.60 1.97 -41.68
CA GLN A 37 23.57 2.72 -42.46
C GLN A 37 24.82 1.90 -42.81
N ASN A 38 25.48 1.24 -41.79
CA ASN A 38 26.67 0.41 -42.08
C ASN A 38 26.30 -0.83 -42.91
N ALA A 39 25.13 -1.43 -42.70
CA ALA A 39 24.66 -2.55 -43.50
C ALA A 39 24.39 -2.16 -44.96
N LEU A 40 23.85 -0.96 -45.17
CA LEU A 40 23.64 -0.38 -46.52
C LEU A 40 24.96 -0.09 -47.24
N VAL A 41 25.94 0.50 -46.52
CA VAL A 41 27.28 0.75 -47.07
C VAL A 41 27.98 -0.55 -47.48
N ARG A 42 27.90 -1.58 -46.64
CA ARG A 42 28.44 -2.91 -46.95
C ARG A 42 27.72 -3.59 -48.10
N TRP A 43 26.40 -3.45 -48.21
CA TRP A 43 25.62 -3.92 -49.34
C TRP A 43 26.04 -3.22 -50.64
N GLY A 44 26.23 -1.88 -50.60
CA GLY A 44 26.74 -1.10 -51.71
C GLY A 44 28.15 -1.52 -52.15
N ALA A 45 29.05 -1.76 -51.19
CA ALA A 45 30.38 -2.31 -51.46
C ALA A 45 30.35 -3.68 -52.16
N CYS A 46 29.48 -4.57 -51.69
CA CYS A 46 29.31 -5.90 -52.31
C CYS A 46 28.78 -5.77 -53.74
N ARG A 47 27.79 -4.93 -53.95
CA ARG A 47 27.19 -4.71 -55.27
C ARG A 47 28.19 -4.04 -56.24
N ALA A 48 29.01 -3.09 -55.79
CA ALA A 48 30.09 -2.51 -56.58
C ALA A 48 31.08 -3.55 -57.12
N ARG A 49 31.50 -4.48 -56.27
CA ARG A 49 32.37 -5.60 -56.68
C ARG A 49 31.71 -6.49 -57.71
N HIS A 50 30.40 -6.80 -57.57
CA HIS A 50 29.66 -7.56 -58.59
C HIS A 50 29.58 -6.84 -59.93
N HIS A 51 29.64 -5.52 -59.99
CA HIS A 51 29.70 -4.73 -61.22
C HIS A 51 31.12 -4.51 -61.72
N GLY A 52 32.13 -5.16 -61.14
CA GLY A 52 33.51 -5.04 -61.55
C GLY A 52 34.20 -3.75 -61.12
N LEU A 53 33.57 -2.97 -60.24
CA LEU A 53 34.17 -1.74 -59.70
C LEU A 53 35.22 -2.09 -58.66
N ARG A 54 36.29 -1.29 -58.59
CA ARG A 54 37.27 -1.40 -57.53
C ARG A 54 36.74 -0.82 -56.24
N VAL A 55 36.90 -1.49 -55.11
CA VAL A 55 36.40 -1.04 -53.76
C VAL A 55 37.55 -0.98 -52.79
N LEU A 56 37.83 0.20 -52.29
CA LEU A 56 38.76 0.48 -51.20
C LEU A 56 37.94 0.76 -49.93
N ARG A 57 38.19 0.06 -48.84
CA ARG A 57 37.34 0.10 -47.63
C ARG A 57 38.16 0.46 -46.39
N ALA A 58 37.62 1.38 -45.58
CA ALA A 58 38.09 1.68 -44.24
C ALA A 58 36.90 1.64 -43.26
N GLN A 59 37.17 1.21 -42.04
CA GLN A 59 36.23 1.29 -40.91
C GLN A 59 36.91 2.06 -39.78
N ALA A 60 36.42 3.25 -39.48
CA ALA A 60 36.94 4.01 -38.34
C ALA A 60 36.40 3.45 -37.01
N THR A 61 37.23 3.42 -35.99
CA THR A 61 36.87 2.97 -34.64
C THR A 61 37.23 4.03 -33.57
N PRO A 62 36.52 4.04 -32.43
CA PRO A 62 36.83 4.97 -31.33
C PRO A 62 38.30 4.87 -30.85
N THR A 63 38.88 3.65 -30.84
CA THR A 63 40.22 3.34 -30.38
C THR A 63 41.31 3.83 -31.35
N GLU A 64 40.94 3.99 -32.61
CA GLU A 64 41.88 4.46 -33.66
C GLU A 64 41.76 5.95 -33.94
N ARG A 65 40.92 6.70 -33.24
CA ARG A 65 40.68 8.13 -33.42
C ARG A 65 41.94 8.98 -33.28
N ASP A 66 42.87 8.56 -32.44
CA ASP A 66 44.12 9.24 -32.21
C ASP A 66 45.28 8.70 -33.07
N LEU A 67 45.01 7.64 -33.88
CA LEU A 67 45.97 7.09 -34.79
C LEU A 67 46.00 7.91 -36.10
N ARG A 68 47.00 8.79 -36.22
CA ARG A 68 47.13 9.63 -37.39
C ARG A 68 47.16 8.83 -38.70
N HIS A 69 46.28 9.16 -39.62
CA HIS A 69 46.04 8.45 -40.89
C HIS A 69 45.53 7.01 -40.77
N GLY A 70 44.94 6.60 -39.63
CA GLY A 70 44.48 5.25 -39.43
C GLY A 70 43.52 4.70 -40.50
N ALA A 71 42.51 5.50 -40.92
CA ALA A 71 41.59 5.09 -41.98
C ALA A 71 42.26 5.12 -43.36
N VAL A 72 43.19 6.05 -43.59
CA VAL A 72 43.97 6.08 -44.84
C VAL A 72 44.82 4.86 -45.02
N LEU A 73 45.47 4.37 -43.95
CA LEU A 73 46.25 3.12 -43.98
C LEU A 73 45.39 1.94 -44.39
N GLN A 74 44.14 1.86 -43.87
CA GLN A 74 43.19 0.79 -44.29
C GLN A 74 42.81 0.89 -45.76
N LEU A 75 42.58 2.10 -46.31
CA LEU A 75 42.23 2.31 -47.72
C LEU A 75 43.40 1.92 -48.64
N LEU A 76 44.62 2.22 -48.24
CA LEU A 76 45.82 1.98 -49.06
C LEU A 76 46.34 0.54 -48.94
N ALA A 77 46.09 -0.15 -47.86
CA ALA A 77 46.63 -1.50 -47.66
C ALA A 77 46.37 -2.49 -48.81
N PRO A 78 45.21 -2.46 -49.51
CA PRO A 78 45.00 -3.33 -50.69
C PRO A 78 45.79 -2.92 -51.92
N LEU A 79 46.44 -1.73 -51.90
CA LEU A 79 47.16 -1.16 -53.06
C LEU A 79 48.67 -1.38 -52.93
N ASP A 80 49.19 -1.68 -51.73
CA ASP A 80 50.57 -2.00 -51.51
C ASP A 80 50.96 -3.37 -52.12
N GLY A 81 51.02 -3.39 -53.45
CA GLY A 81 51.73 -4.44 -54.15
C GLY A 81 53.22 -4.18 -54.04
N ASN A 82 53.89 -4.74 -53.12
CA ASN A 82 55.33 -5.07 -53.00
C ASN A 82 56.29 -3.98 -52.48
N ASP A 83 56.00 -2.71 -52.31
CA ASP A 83 57.05 -1.75 -51.98
C ASP A 83 56.91 -1.02 -50.65
N GLY A 84 56.14 -1.40 -49.64
CA GLY A 84 56.09 -0.85 -48.25
C GLY A 84 56.35 0.64 -48.05
N ARG A 85 56.84 1.36 -49.08
CA ARG A 85 57.32 2.75 -49.05
C ARG A 85 56.24 3.75 -48.75
N THR A 86 54.97 3.46 -49.12
CA THR A 86 53.84 4.36 -48.86
C THR A 86 53.40 4.28 -47.43
N LEU A 87 53.47 3.09 -46.87
CA LEU A 87 53.17 2.85 -45.42
C LEU A 87 54.24 3.49 -44.56
N ASP A 88 55.53 3.33 -44.88
CA ASP A 88 56.61 3.93 -44.12
C ASP A 88 56.62 5.47 -44.20
N ALA A 89 56.16 6.06 -45.29
CA ALA A 89 55.98 7.51 -45.43
C ALA A 89 54.85 8.08 -44.59
N LEU A 90 53.78 7.30 -44.32
CA LEU A 90 52.66 7.68 -43.47
C LEU A 90 53.03 7.63 -42.00
N ILE A 91 53.86 6.70 -41.58
CA ILE A 91 54.24 6.44 -40.21
C ILE A 91 55.40 7.32 -39.74
N GLY A 92 56.30 7.75 -40.63
CA GLY A 92 57.63 8.31 -40.32
C GLY A 92 57.76 9.83 -40.25
N HIS A 93 56.82 10.71 -40.54
CA HIS A 93 57.06 12.15 -40.67
C HIS A 93 56.29 13.02 -39.68
N ALA A 94 57.06 13.85 -38.94
CA ALA A 94 56.55 14.83 -37.95
C ALA A 94 56.31 16.23 -38.55
N GLY A 95 56.26 16.40 -39.89
CA GLY A 95 56.05 17.70 -40.58
C GLY A 95 54.80 17.69 -41.49
N PRO A 96 54.33 18.82 -42.07
CA PRO A 96 53.25 18.85 -43.03
C PRO A 96 53.65 18.13 -44.32
N PRO A 97 53.17 16.89 -44.57
CA PRO A 97 53.62 16.12 -45.77
C PRO A 97 52.81 16.54 -46.98
N PRO A 98 53.36 16.38 -48.19
CA PRO A 98 52.52 16.16 -49.33
C PRO A 98 51.64 14.94 -49.02
N LEU A 99 50.33 15.04 -49.13
CA LEU A 99 49.33 14.01 -48.78
C LEU A 99 49.74 12.64 -49.34
N PRO A 100 50.42 11.76 -48.57
CA PRO A 100 50.99 10.53 -49.05
C PRO A 100 49.90 9.55 -49.44
N GLY A 101 50.15 8.72 -50.50
CA GLY A 101 49.20 7.75 -51.00
C GLY A 101 48.09 8.29 -51.93
N ILE A 102 47.94 9.60 -52.10
CA ILE A 102 46.95 10.16 -53.03
C ILE A 102 47.30 9.70 -54.47
N ALA A 103 48.57 9.74 -54.85
CA ALA A 103 49.06 9.30 -56.16
C ALA A 103 48.69 7.85 -56.49
N ASP A 104 48.65 6.99 -55.48
CA ASP A 104 48.32 5.56 -55.67
C ASP A 104 46.79 5.40 -55.86
N VAL A 105 45.97 6.16 -55.12
CA VAL A 105 44.52 6.15 -55.33
C VAL A 105 44.17 6.75 -56.71
N LEU A 106 44.85 7.84 -57.13
CA LEU A 106 44.67 8.47 -58.43
C LEU A 106 45.05 7.54 -59.55
N ARG A 107 46.15 6.79 -59.44
CA ARG A 107 46.60 5.80 -60.40
C ARG A 107 45.56 4.68 -60.54
N CYS A 108 45.06 4.21 -59.42
CA CYS A 108 43.99 3.21 -59.34
C CYS A 108 42.72 3.64 -60.02
N ALA A 109 42.26 4.86 -59.70
CA ALA A 109 41.08 5.45 -60.27
C ALA A 109 41.21 5.71 -61.78
N GLY A 110 42.42 6.07 -62.24
CA GLY A 110 42.72 6.16 -63.68
C GLY A 110 42.72 4.85 -64.45
N THR A 111 42.86 3.73 -63.83
CA THR A 111 42.83 2.38 -64.40
C THR A 111 41.49 1.67 -64.37
N ALA A 112 40.68 1.96 -63.29
CA ALA A 112 39.36 1.37 -63.15
C ALA A 112 38.48 2.25 -62.20
N PRO A 113 37.18 2.34 -62.47
CA PRO A 113 36.29 3.08 -61.62
C PRO A 113 36.38 2.58 -60.15
N THR A 114 36.68 3.52 -59.22
CA THR A 114 37.02 3.21 -57.83
C THR A 114 36.01 3.79 -56.86
N LEU A 115 35.47 2.95 -55.95
CA LEU A 115 34.59 3.30 -54.83
C LEU A 115 35.36 3.29 -53.52
N LEU A 116 35.40 4.44 -52.86
CA LEU A 116 35.86 4.54 -51.46
C LEU A 116 34.67 4.24 -50.54
N VAL A 117 34.85 3.30 -49.61
CA VAL A 117 33.85 2.93 -48.64
C VAL A 117 34.40 3.23 -47.24
N VAL A 118 33.76 4.17 -46.55
CA VAL A 118 34.23 4.59 -45.23
C VAL A 118 33.08 4.42 -44.22
N GLU A 119 33.28 3.50 -43.30
CA GLU A 119 32.30 3.22 -42.25
C GLU A 119 32.63 4.01 -40.99
N ASP A 120 31.57 4.54 -40.32
CA ASP A 120 31.66 5.23 -39.02
C ASP A 120 32.55 6.46 -39.01
N VAL A 121 32.36 7.34 -40.00
CA VAL A 121 33.19 8.55 -40.25
C VAL A 121 33.34 9.48 -39.02
N GLN A 122 32.41 9.45 -38.07
CA GLN A 122 32.50 10.20 -36.82
C GLN A 122 33.72 9.83 -35.97
N TRP A 123 34.35 8.70 -36.23
CA TRP A 123 35.55 8.23 -35.53
C TRP A 123 36.83 8.40 -36.31
N LEU A 124 36.77 9.04 -37.48
CA LEU A 124 37.97 9.37 -38.23
C LEU A 124 38.94 10.27 -37.44
N ASP A 125 40.20 9.94 -37.51
CA ASP A 125 41.26 10.85 -37.06
C ASP A 125 41.28 12.13 -37.94
N PRO A 126 41.70 13.29 -37.42
CA PRO A 126 41.68 14.55 -38.14
C PRO A 126 42.52 14.54 -39.44
N ALA A 127 43.60 13.77 -39.46
CA ALA A 127 44.46 13.67 -40.61
C ALA A 127 43.81 12.86 -41.76
N SER A 128 43.17 11.72 -41.42
CA SER A 128 42.38 10.93 -42.37
C SER A 128 41.20 11.73 -42.90
N HIS A 129 40.52 12.50 -42.05
CA HIS A 129 39.41 13.35 -42.49
C HIS A 129 39.87 14.41 -43.51
N THR A 130 40.96 15.14 -43.20
CA THR A 130 41.53 16.15 -44.12
C THR A 130 42.00 15.52 -45.43
N TRP A 131 42.62 14.35 -45.37
CA TRP A 131 43.09 13.59 -46.53
C TRP A 131 41.94 13.22 -47.47
N LEU A 132 40.84 12.62 -46.90
CA LEU A 132 39.68 12.24 -47.67
C LEU A 132 38.95 13.44 -48.28
N GLN A 133 38.84 14.53 -47.57
CA GLN A 133 38.25 15.78 -48.09
C GLN A 133 39.07 16.32 -49.25
N THR A 134 40.37 16.37 -49.10
CA THR A 134 41.27 16.86 -50.18
C THR A 134 41.22 15.99 -51.42
N LEU A 135 41.27 14.66 -51.23
CA LEU A 135 41.12 13.70 -52.33
C LEU A 135 39.84 13.88 -53.10
N LEU A 136 38.69 13.93 -52.41
CA LEU A 136 37.40 14.00 -53.01
C LEU A 136 37.08 15.35 -53.66
N ARG A 137 37.54 16.47 -53.09
CA ARG A 137 37.32 17.81 -53.61
C ARG A 137 38.16 18.10 -54.84
N HIS A 138 39.46 17.79 -54.77
CA HIS A 138 40.38 18.18 -55.87
C HIS A 138 40.40 17.18 -57.01
N PHE A 139 40.17 15.93 -56.77
CA PHE A 139 40.32 14.89 -57.79
C PHE A 139 39.05 14.16 -58.17
N GLY A 140 38.05 14.17 -57.26
CA GLY A 140 36.76 13.52 -57.57
C GLY A 140 36.04 14.00 -58.82
N PRO A 141 36.08 15.32 -59.18
CA PRO A 141 35.42 15.79 -60.37
C PRO A 141 36.08 15.27 -61.69
N HIS A 142 37.37 14.93 -61.67
CA HIS A 142 38.15 14.62 -62.81
C HIS A 142 38.41 13.13 -63.04
N LEU A 143 38.03 12.29 -62.09
CA LEU A 143 38.29 10.86 -62.17
C LEU A 143 37.05 10.03 -61.84
N PRO A 144 36.98 8.76 -62.28
CA PRO A 144 35.90 7.84 -61.89
C PRO A 144 36.08 7.39 -60.42
N LEU A 145 35.88 8.34 -59.52
CA LEU A 145 36.06 8.16 -58.04
C LEU A 145 34.79 8.57 -57.32
N ALA A 146 34.21 7.66 -56.56
CA ALA A 146 33.05 7.93 -55.73
C ALA A 146 33.31 7.51 -54.27
N ALA A 147 32.58 8.14 -53.34
CA ALA A 147 32.62 7.78 -51.95
C ALA A 147 31.23 7.40 -51.40
N LEU A 148 31.21 6.30 -50.67
CA LEU A 148 30.06 5.83 -49.93
C LEU A 148 30.45 5.76 -48.45
N ALA A 149 29.83 6.62 -47.65
CA ALA A 149 30.17 6.76 -46.25
C ALA A 149 28.97 6.50 -45.32
N SER A 150 29.24 6.01 -44.11
CA SER A 150 28.25 5.94 -43.01
C SER A 150 28.71 6.78 -41.82
N SER A 151 27.75 7.44 -41.18
CA SER A 151 27.99 8.22 -39.96
C SER A 151 26.86 8.04 -38.94
N CYS A 152 27.21 8.08 -37.67
CA CYS A 152 26.27 8.26 -36.56
C CYS A 152 26.28 9.77 -36.20
N GLY A 153 25.20 10.49 -36.51
CA GLY A 153 25.08 11.91 -36.23
C GLY A 153 24.72 12.81 -37.41
N GLY A 154 24.12 13.95 -37.09
CA GLY A 154 23.41 14.81 -38.06
C GLY A 154 24.22 15.71 -38.97
N THR A 155 25.55 15.69 -38.97
CA THR A 155 26.37 16.48 -39.90
C THR A 155 27.02 15.55 -40.92
N GLY A 156 26.82 15.85 -42.17
CA GLY A 156 27.50 15.14 -43.28
C GLY A 156 28.99 15.21 -43.09
N ALA A 157 29.63 14.02 -43.01
CA ALA A 157 31.05 13.93 -42.69
C ALA A 157 31.97 14.57 -43.72
N PHE A 158 31.42 14.86 -44.87
CA PHE A 158 32.15 15.50 -46.00
C PHE A 158 31.51 16.82 -46.45
N ASP A 159 30.42 17.29 -45.79
CA ASP A 159 29.87 18.60 -46.04
C ASP A 159 30.79 19.65 -45.44
N ALA A 160 31.14 20.61 -46.18
CA ALA A 160 31.88 21.77 -45.72
C ALA A 160 30.99 22.55 -44.76
N ALA A 161 31.05 22.23 -43.47
CA ALA A 161 30.57 23.13 -42.47
C ALA A 161 31.66 24.18 -42.25
N ASP A 162 31.73 25.14 -43.11
CA ASP A 162 32.23 26.46 -42.80
C ASP A 162 31.62 27.45 -43.81
N ASP A 163 30.74 28.27 -43.31
CA ASP A 163 30.18 29.47 -43.97
C ASP A 163 31.27 30.54 -44.26
N ALA A 164 32.54 30.16 -44.25
CA ALA A 164 33.66 31.05 -44.51
C ALA A 164 34.31 30.91 -45.90
N ALA A 165 33.87 29.98 -46.76
CA ALA A 165 34.40 29.84 -48.09
C ALA A 165 33.29 30.16 -49.11
N GLY A 166 33.48 31.15 -49.92
CA GLY A 166 32.62 31.77 -50.92
C GLY A 166 31.90 30.84 -51.88
N PRO A 167 31.19 31.37 -52.94
CA PRO A 167 30.20 30.65 -53.72
C PRO A 167 30.79 29.39 -54.36
N ALA A 168 30.06 28.29 -54.21
CA ALA A 168 30.34 26.94 -54.71
C ALA A 168 30.79 27.02 -56.19
N HIS A 169 32.00 26.52 -56.50
CA HIS A 169 32.44 26.32 -57.85
C HIS A 169 31.56 25.29 -58.58
N ARG A 170 31.21 25.55 -59.82
CA ARG A 170 30.33 24.68 -60.63
C ARG A 170 30.89 23.25 -60.90
N ASP A 171 32.08 22.96 -60.48
CA ASP A 171 32.77 21.69 -60.70
C ASP A 171 32.86 20.75 -59.44
N ASP A 172 32.10 21.03 -58.37
CA ASP A 172 32.09 20.17 -57.20
C ASP A 172 31.44 18.80 -57.42
N VAL A 173 32.00 17.75 -56.82
CA VAL A 173 31.46 16.40 -56.88
C VAL A 173 30.08 16.40 -56.21
N PRO A 174 29.03 15.88 -56.85
CA PRO A 174 27.69 15.88 -56.29
C PRO A 174 27.68 15.09 -54.97
N ALA A 175 27.56 15.83 -53.86
CA ALA A 175 27.45 15.23 -52.52
C ALA A 175 25.97 15.12 -52.12
N ARG A 176 25.58 13.98 -51.64
CA ARG A 176 24.23 13.74 -51.09
C ARG A 176 24.32 13.19 -49.68
N HIS A 177 23.53 13.80 -48.82
CA HIS A 177 23.37 13.35 -47.45
C HIS A 177 21.97 12.74 -47.26
N VAL A 178 21.89 11.52 -46.72
CA VAL A 178 20.62 10.78 -46.52
C VAL A 178 20.54 10.23 -45.12
N VAL A 179 19.48 10.60 -44.45
CA VAL A 179 19.18 10.07 -43.11
C VAL A 179 18.43 8.75 -43.26
N VAL A 180 18.99 7.67 -42.73
CA VAL A 180 18.38 6.35 -42.69
C VAL A 180 17.37 6.32 -41.53
N PRO A 181 16.05 6.18 -41.80
CA PRO A 181 15.02 6.18 -40.78
C PRO A 181 15.04 4.89 -39.92
N PRO A 182 14.43 4.90 -38.76
CA PRO A 182 14.13 3.68 -38.00
C PRO A 182 13.09 2.84 -38.76
N LEU A 183 12.99 1.54 -38.39
CA LEU A 183 11.92 0.69 -38.89
C LEU A 183 10.55 1.18 -38.40
N THR A 184 9.57 1.11 -39.32
CA THR A 184 8.16 1.30 -38.96
C THR A 184 7.58 0.04 -38.36
N ASP A 185 6.35 0.10 -37.79
CA ASP A 185 5.63 -1.09 -37.24
C ASP A 185 5.59 -2.22 -38.29
N ARG A 186 5.46 -1.90 -39.56
CA ARG A 186 5.47 -2.86 -40.67
C ARG A 186 6.84 -3.53 -40.82
N GLY A 187 7.93 -2.77 -40.72
CA GLY A 187 9.30 -3.29 -40.74
C GLY A 187 9.62 -4.13 -39.53
N VAL A 188 9.10 -3.71 -38.34
CA VAL A 188 9.21 -4.49 -37.08
C VAL A 188 8.44 -5.81 -37.23
N ALA A 189 7.19 -5.81 -37.68
CA ALA A 189 6.40 -7.02 -37.91
C ALA A 189 7.07 -7.99 -38.90
N ALA A 190 7.67 -7.46 -39.97
CA ALA A 190 8.44 -8.28 -40.92
C ALA A 190 9.69 -8.89 -40.25
N THR A 191 10.34 -8.17 -39.32
CA THR A 191 11.48 -8.67 -38.57
C THR A 191 11.03 -9.75 -37.59
N VAL A 192 9.93 -9.54 -36.86
CA VAL A 192 9.32 -10.53 -35.94
C VAL A 192 9.03 -11.82 -36.70
N ARG A 193 8.37 -11.72 -37.86
CA ARG A 193 8.11 -12.90 -38.73
C ARG A 193 9.38 -13.64 -39.13
N ALA A 194 10.45 -12.93 -39.44
CA ALA A 194 11.72 -13.55 -39.83
C ALA A 194 12.39 -14.31 -38.68
N TYR A 195 12.23 -13.89 -37.46
CA TYR A 195 12.83 -14.52 -36.28
C TYR A 195 11.91 -15.55 -35.59
N CYS A 196 10.63 -15.26 -35.45
CA CYS A 196 9.64 -16.07 -34.73
C CYS A 196 8.82 -17.00 -35.65
N GLY A 197 8.89 -16.83 -36.96
CA GLY A 197 8.10 -17.61 -37.94
C GLY A 197 6.67 -17.05 -38.18
N THR A 198 6.17 -16.24 -37.23
CA THR A 198 4.85 -15.58 -37.26
C THR A 198 5.01 -14.06 -37.15
N PRO A 199 4.08 -13.24 -37.69
CA PRO A 199 4.22 -11.77 -37.68
C PRO A 199 4.06 -11.11 -36.31
N GLY A 200 3.62 -11.86 -35.31
CA GLY A 200 3.19 -11.31 -34.04
C GLY A 200 1.82 -10.61 -34.14
N ASP A 201 1.17 -10.43 -32.99
CA ASP A 201 -0.04 -9.61 -32.93
C ASP A 201 0.27 -8.10 -32.96
N GLU A 202 -0.76 -7.29 -33.15
CA GLU A 202 -0.61 -5.83 -33.31
C GLU A 202 -0.08 -5.19 -32.01
N GLU A 203 -0.54 -5.68 -30.85
CA GLU A 203 -0.15 -5.18 -29.52
C GLU A 203 1.33 -5.49 -29.23
N PHE A 204 1.77 -6.71 -29.54
CA PHE A 204 3.18 -7.11 -29.42
C PHE A 204 4.09 -6.27 -30.31
N VAL A 205 3.72 -6.07 -31.58
CA VAL A 205 4.50 -5.26 -32.53
C VAL A 205 4.59 -3.81 -32.08
N ALA A 206 3.48 -3.22 -31.65
CA ALA A 206 3.44 -1.84 -31.15
C ALA A 206 4.32 -1.66 -29.90
N ALA A 207 4.21 -2.58 -28.93
CA ALA A 207 5.04 -2.57 -27.73
C ALA A 207 6.53 -2.69 -28.06
N LEU A 208 6.90 -3.61 -28.97
CA LEU A 208 8.28 -3.81 -29.40
C LEU A 208 8.82 -2.61 -30.17
N THR A 209 8.02 -1.99 -31.04
CA THR A 209 8.40 -0.76 -31.76
C THR A 209 8.66 0.39 -30.80
N SER A 210 7.74 0.60 -29.85
CA SER A 210 7.89 1.64 -28.84
C SER A 210 9.14 1.42 -27.97
N ALA A 211 9.37 0.21 -27.51
CA ALA A 211 10.47 -0.12 -26.61
C ALA A 211 11.85 -0.10 -27.28
N THR A 212 11.94 -0.38 -28.58
CA THR A 212 13.19 -0.34 -29.37
C THR A 212 13.35 0.94 -30.21
N ALA A 213 12.30 1.76 -30.30
CA ALA A 213 12.18 2.88 -31.24
C ALA A 213 12.51 2.49 -32.68
N GLY A 214 12.16 1.29 -33.11
CA GLY A 214 12.43 0.76 -34.42
C GLY A 214 13.91 0.57 -34.77
N ASN A 215 14.80 0.47 -33.77
CA ASN A 215 16.24 0.25 -33.97
C ASN A 215 16.53 -1.20 -34.37
N PRO A 216 17.03 -1.46 -35.61
CA PRO A 216 17.21 -2.83 -36.09
C PRO A 216 18.20 -3.68 -35.27
N ALA A 217 19.24 -3.08 -34.71
CA ALA A 217 20.22 -3.82 -33.89
C ALA A 217 19.61 -4.25 -32.57
N VAL A 218 18.94 -3.32 -31.82
CA VAL A 218 18.24 -3.63 -30.58
C VAL A 218 17.16 -4.67 -30.84
N LEU A 219 16.34 -4.46 -31.85
CA LEU A 219 15.27 -5.36 -32.27
C LEU A 219 15.76 -6.79 -32.50
N ARG A 220 16.86 -6.95 -33.24
CA ARG A 220 17.49 -8.25 -33.51
C ARG A 220 17.92 -8.94 -32.23
N ASP A 221 18.58 -8.22 -31.32
CA ASP A 221 19.14 -8.79 -30.11
C ASP A 221 18.02 -9.18 -29.13
N VAL A 222 16.93 -8.39 -29.07
CA VAL A 222 15.71 -8.72 -28.29
C VAL A 222 15.06 -9.98 -28.86
N LEU A 223 14.80 -10.02 -30.18
CA LEU A 223 14.13 -11.16 -30.82
C LEU A 223 14.94 -12.44 -30.73
N ARG A 224 16.27 -12.35 -30.81
CA ARG A 224 17.14 -13.52 -30.63
C ARG A 224 17.00 -14.12 -29.22
N GLN A 225 17.00 -13.29 -28.19
CA GLN A 225 16.82 -13.77 -26.82
C GLN A 225 15.38 -14.26 -26.59
N PHE A 226 14.39 -13.55 -27.11
CA PHE A 226 12.97 -13.89 -26.98
C PHE A 226 12.67 -15.27 -27.60
N THR A 227 13.18 -15.53 -28.82
CA THR A 227 13.01 -16.83 -29.49
C THR A 227 13.81 -17.93 -28.83
N ALA A 228 15.01 -17.64 -28.30
CA ALA A 228 15.81 -18.62 -27.57
C ALA A 228 15.12 -19.14 -26.29
N LEU A 229 14.24 -18.33 -25.69
CA LEU A 229 13.42 -18.72 -24.55
C LEU A 229 12.10 -19.44 -24.95
N GLY A 230 11.84 -19.59 -26.25
CA GLY A 230 10.65 -20.30 -26.74
C GLY A 230 9.34 -19.52 -26.62
N HIS A 231 9.39 -18.22 -26.40
CA HIS A 231 8.19 -17.38 -26.29
C HIS A 231 7.52 -17.14 -27.63
N GLN A 232 6.19 -17.00 -27.61
CA GLN A 232 5.39 -16.65 -28.78
C GLN A 232 5.18 -15.12 -28.85
N PRO A 233 5.18 -14.51 -30.05
CA PRO A 233 5.04 -13.07 -30.22
C PRO A 233 3.57 -12.63 -30.13
N ASP A 234 3.00 -12.73 -28.91
CA ASP A 234 1.62 -12.39 -28.61
C ASP A 234 1.51 -11.51 -27.34
N ALA A 235 0.30 -10.98 -27.08
CA ALA A 235 0.01 -10.12 -25.95
C ALA A 235 0.26 -10.79 -24.58
N ALA A 236 0.16 -12.12 -24.48
CA ALA A 236 0.39 -12.84 -23.24
C ALA A 236 1.86 -12.80 -22.79
N HIS A 237 2.80 -12.62 -23.72
CA HIS A 237 4.23 -12.56 -23.45
C HIS A 237 4.81 -11.13 -23.37
N LEU A 238 3.95 -10.09 -23.31
CA LEU A 238 4.39 -8.69 -23.14
C LEU A 238 5.26 -8.44 -21.90
N PRO A 239 4.98 -9.01 -20.71
CA PRO A 239 5.85 -8.82 -19.57
C PRO A 239 7.28 -9.32 -19.79
N GLN A 240 7.43 -10.48 -20.43
CA GLN A 240 8.73 -11.07 -20.79
C GLN A 240 9.45 -10.23 -21.83
N LEU A 241 8.69 -9.74 -22.85
CA LEU A 241 9.22 -8.83 -23.84
C LEU A 241 9.78 -7.56 -23.21
N HIS A 242 9.04 -6.92 -22.31
CA HIS A 242 9.47 -5.70 -21.62
C HIS A 242 10.75 -5.92 -20.80
N ALA A 243 10.81 -7.03 -20.04
CA ALA A 243 12.00 -7.37 -19.25
C ALA A 243 13.24 -7.58 -20.13
N LEU A 244 13.13 -8.36 -21.21
CA LEU A 244 14.22 -8.60 -22.15
C LEU A 244 14.65 -7.33 -22.85
N THR A 245 13.70 -6.51 -23.31
CA THR A 245 14.00 -5.26 -24.00
C THR A 245 14.73 -4.27 -23.08
N ALA A 246 14.33 -4.19 -21.81
CA ALA A 246 15.02 -3.35 -20.84
C ALA A 246 16.48 -3.76 -20.66
N GLY A 247 16.76 -5.06 -20.57
CA GLY A 247 18.13 -5.59 -20.49
C GLY A 247 18.95 -5.26 -21.73
N VAL A 248 18.42 -5.58 -22.93
CA VAL A 248 19.12 -5.34 -24.19
C VAL A 248 19.39 -3.83 -24.43
N VAL A 249 18.38 -2.97 -24.18
CA VAL A 249 18.56 -1.50 -24.28
C VAL A 249 19.62 -1.00 -23.29
N GLY A 250 19.64 -1.56 -22.07
CA GLY A 250 20.67 -1.28 -21.08
C GLY A 250 22.06 -1.62 -21.59
N ASP A 251 22.27 -2.81 -22.16
CA ASP A 251 23.56 -3.26 -22.69
C ASP A 251 24.00 -2.43 -23.91
N HIS A 252 23.07 -2.02 -24.76
CA HIS A 252 23.36 -1.09 -25.86
C HIS A 252 23.75 0.29 -25.34
N THR A 253 23.15 0.73 -24.22
CA THR A 253 23.52 2.01 -23.56
C THR A 253 24.95 1.98 -23.06
N VAL A 254 25.37 0.93 -22.33
CA VAL A 254 26.74 0.78 -21.83
C VAL A 254 27.75 0.82 -22.96
N ARG A 255 27.53 0.01 -24.01
CA ARG A 255 28.39 0.03 -25.19
C ARG A 255 28.49 1.38 -25.89
N ALA A 256 27.41 2.17 -25.88
CA ALA A 256 27.43 3.52 -26.41
C ALA A 256 28.25 4.48 -25.51
N LEU A 257 28.21 4.28 -24.20
CA LEU A 257 28.99 5.07 -23.24
C LEU A 257 30.50 4.84 -23.34
N ASP A 258 30.93 3.61 -23.61
CA ASP A 258 32.35 3.27 -23.77
C ASP A 258 33.03 4.05 -24.91
N GLY A 259 32.25 4.48 -25.90
CA GLY A 259 32.74 5.28 -27.04
C GLY A 259 32.65 6.80 -26.87
N LEU A 260 32.13 7.32 -25.73
CA LEU A 260 31.92 8.75 -25.53
C LEU A 260 33.03 9.38 -24.65
N PRO A 261 33.36 10.68 -24.86
CA PRO A 261 34.26 11.40 -23.94
C PRO A 261 33.76 11.37 -22.49
N SER A 262 34.68 11.33 -21.54
CA SER A 262 34.37 11.25 -20.10
C SER A 262 33.42 12.37 -19.62
N GLU A 263 33.56 13.59 -20.11
CA GLU A 263 32.67 14.72 -19.78
C GLU A 263 31.22 14.48 -20.27
N VAL A 264 31.04 13.87 -21.44
CA VAL A 264 29.73 13.54 -21.97
C VAL A 264 29.05 12.47 -21.08
N ASN A 265 29.85 11.49 -20.64
CA ASN A 265 29.38 10.47 -19.71
C ASN A 265 28.99 11.07 -18.36
N SER A 266 29.77 12.03 -17.82
CA SER A 266 29.44 12.75 -16.59
C SER A 266 28.13 13.54 -16.70
N VAL A 267 27.89 14.21 -17.84
CA VAL A 267 26.63 14.93 -18.08
C VAL A 267 25.46 13.96 -18.20
N LEU A 268 25.64 12.82 -18.87
CA LEU A 268 24.58 11.82 -18.95
C LEU A 268 24.24 11.21 -17.57
N ARG A 269 25.25 10.95 -16.74
CA ARG A 269 25.05 10.51 -15.34
C ARG A 269 24.28 11.55 -14.53
N ALA A 270 24.66 12.83 -14.64
CA ALA A 270 23.95 13.93 -14.00
C ALA A 270 22.50 14.03 -14.48
N LEU A 271 22.27 13.90 -15.80
CA LEU A 271 20.94 13.89 -16.39
C LEU A 271 20.10 12.68 -15.92
N ALA A 272 20.73 11.50 -15.77
CA ALA A 272 20.06 10.33 -15.25
C ALA A 272 19.57 10.51 -13.81
N VAL A 273 20.35 11.19 -12.97
CA VAL A 273 20.01 11.50 -11.58
C VAL A 273 18.94 12.58 -11.50
N CYS A 274 19.14 13.71 -12.18
CA CYS A 274 18.24 14.86 -12.11
C CYS A 274 16.93 14.65 -12.88
N GLY A 275 16.93 13.87 -13.97
CA GLY A 275 15.77 13.76 -14.85
C GLY A 275 15.36 15.13 -15.39
N ASP A 276 14.07 15.45 -15.23
CA ASP A 276 13.45 16.70 -15.72
C ASP A 276 13.43 17.82 -14.67
N LEU A 277 14.02 17.58 -13.50
CA LEU A 277 13.99 18.52 -12.36
C LEU A 277 14.79 19.78 -12.57
N LEU A 278 15.90 19.66 -13.34
CA LEU A 278 16.82 20.76 -13.63
C LEU A 278 16.90 21.00 -15.12
N ASP A 279 17.12 22.26 -15.52
CA ASP A 279 17.45 22.60 -16.91
C ASP A 279 18.84 22.06 -17.28
N PHE A 280 19.08 21.95 -18.59
CA PHE A 280 20.32 21.37 -19.09
C PHE A 280 21.58 22.15 -18.68
N THR A 281 21.47 23.48 -18.48
CA THR A 281 22.56 24.33 -18.02
C THR A 281 23.00 23.93 -16.61
N ARG A 282 22.03 23.71 -15.70
CA ARG A 282 22.32 23.25 -14.34
C ARG A 282 22.86 21.83 -14.31
N VAL A 283 22.32 20.95 -15.15
CA VAL A 283 22.84 19.56 -15.30
C VAL A 283 24.27 19.56 -15.78
N HIS A 284 24.62 20.39 -16.78
CA HIS A 284 25.99 20.55 -17.25
C HIS A 284 26.93 21.06 -16.17
N ALA A 285 26.51 22.08 -15.40
CA ALA A 285 27.29 22.60 -14.27
C ALA A 285 27.46 21.54 -13.17
N LEU A 286 26.43 20.76 -12.86
CA LEU A 286 26.47 19.65 -11.89
C LEU A 286 27.49 18.58 -12.29
N ALA A 287 27.57 18.27 -13.57
CA ALA A 287 28.53 17.31 -14.12
C ALA A 287 30.00 17.80 -14.10
N GLY A 288 30.22 19.11 -13.96
CA GLY A 288 31.58 19.71 -13.95
C GLY A 288 32.26 19.70 -15.31
N ALA A 289 31.52 19.59 -16.41
CA ALA A 289 32.05 19.63 -17.76
C ALA A 289 32.61 21.03 -18.08
N ARG A 290 33.85 21.11 -18.60
CA ARG A 290 34.55 22.38 -18.84
C ARG A 290 35.15 22.48 -20.23
N SER A 291 35.50 21.36 -20.86
CA SER A 291 36.19 21.38 -22.15
C SER A 291 35.23 21.36 -23.35
N LEU A 292 34.03 20.84 -23.18
CA LEU A 292 33.00 20.76 -24.20
C LEU A 292 31.84 21.71 -23.90
N SER A 293 31.38 22.45 -24.96
CA SER A 293 30.21 23.31 -24.81
C SER A 293 28.92 22.50 -24.63
N GLN A 294 27.91 23.11 -24.00
CA GLN A 294 26.62 22.50 -23.79
C GLN A 294 25.98 21.99 -25.08
N ASP A 295 26.06 22.78 -26.17
CA ASP A 295 25.48 22.41 -27.47
C ASP A 295 26.22 21.23 -28.08
N ARG A 296 27.52 21.16 -27.89
CA ARG A 296 28.31 20.02 -28.40
C ARG A 296 27.95 18.74 -27.66
N ILE A 297 27.81 18.80 -26.33
CA ILE A 297 27.39 17.63 -25.54
C ILE A 297 25.95 17.21 -25.89
N ARG A 298 25.04 18.18 -26.01
CA ARG A 298 23.64 17.93 -26.42
C ARG A 298 23.57 17.20 -27.76
N THR A 299 24.35 17.71 -28.74
CA THR A 299 24.45 17.12 -30.07
C THR A 299 25.02 15.70 -30.01
N LEU A 300 26.11 15.46 -29.29
CA LEU A 300 26.71 14.13 -29.14
C LEU A 300 25.72 13.12 -28.52
N LEU A 301 25.08 13.47 -27.42
CA LEU A 301 24.10 12.61 -26.75
C LEU A 301 22.87 12.30 -27.61
N SER A 302 22.40 13.29 -28.39
CA SER A 302 21.29 13.13 -29.34
C SER A 302 21.69 12.23 -30.50
N ASN A 303 22.88 12.44 -31.06
CA ASN A 303 23.41 11.69 -32.19
C ASN A 303 23.61 10.21 -31.89
N VAL A 304 24.09 9.91 -30.66
CA VAL A 304 24.20 8.54 -30.16
C VAL A 304 22.82 7.96 -29.83
N GLY A 305 21.76 8.77 -29.83
CA GLY A 305 20.38 8.32 -29.60
C GLY A 305 20.02 8.07 -28.14
N LEU A 306 20.86 8.49 -27.20
CA LEU A 306 20.64 8.33 -25.75
C LEU A 306 19.67 9.37 -25.20
N THR A 307 19.59 10.55 -25.83
CA THR A 307 18.71 11.64 -25.39
C THR A 307 17.78 12.13 -26.50
N VAL A 308 16.71 12.81 -26.09
CA VAL A 308 15.76 13.53 -26.92
C VAL A 308 15.61 14.94 -26.35
N SER A 309 15.69 15.96 -27.19
CA SER A 309 15.39 17.34 -26.80
C SER A 309 13.92 17.65 -27.06
N VAL A 310 13.24 18.20 -26.07
CA VAL A 310 11.86 18.70 -26.16
C VAL A 310 11.88 20.14 -25.64
N GLY A 311 11.86 21.11 -26.55
CA GLY A 311 12.16 22.51 -26.23
C GLY A 311 13.58 22.64 -25.64
N ASP A 312 13.70 23.34 -24.51
CA ASP A 312 14.99 23.53 -23.82
C ASP A 312 15.41 22.36 -22.92
N LYS A 313 14.52 21.38 -22.73
CA LYS A 313 14.80 20.21 -21.87
C LYS A 313 15.39 19.06 -22.67
N VAL A 314 16.33 18.37 -22.06
CA VAL A 314 16.98 17.16 -22.58
C VAL A 314 16.58 15.98 -21.72
N HIS A 315 15.98 14.96 -22.32
CA HIS A 315 15.51 13.75 -21.63
C HIS A 315 16.29 12.53 -22.08
N ILE A 316 16.55 11.61 -21.18
CA ILE A 316 17.05 10.29 -21.57
C ILE A 316 15.93 9.55 -22.29
N ARG A 317 16.23 9.03 -23.48
CA ARG A 317 15.25 8.47 -24.40
C ARG A 317 14.46 7.30 -23.84
N PHE A 318 15.13 6.40 -23.14
CA PHE A 318 14.52 5.18 -22.62
C PHE A 318 14.67 5.10 -21.10
N PRO A 319 13.60 4.74 -20.36
CA PRO A 319 13.69 4.50 -18.93
C PRO A 319 14.76 3.45 -18.55
N ALA A 320 14.89 2.38 -19.37
CA ALA A 320 15.89 1.35 -19.19
C ALA A 320 17.33 1.88 -19.30
N SER A 321 17.59 2.81 -20.24
CA SER A 321 18.89 3.49 -20.34
C SER A 321 19.19 4.32 -19.10
N LYS A 322 18.19 5.04 -18.57
CA LYS A 322 18.33 5.81 -17.34
C LYS A 322 18.69 4.90 -16.15
N ALA A 323 17.94 3.81 -15.99
CA ALA A 323 18.19 2.84 -14.91
C ALA A 323 19.59 2.26 -15.01
N ARG A 324 19.99 1.82 -16.19
CA ARG A 324 21.31 1.23 -16.44
C ARG A 324 22.46 2.20 -16.17
N VAL A 325 22.35 3.46 -16.58
CA VAL A 325 23.34 4.51 -16.30
C VAL A 325 23.50 4.72 -14.80
N ILE A 326 22.39 4.68 -14.03
CA ILE A 326 22.41 4.82 -12.58
C ILE A 326 23.05 3.59 -11.92
N GLU A 327 22.74 2.38 -12.40
CA GLU A 327 23.28 1.12 -11.85
C GLU A 327 24.78 0.98 -12.10
N ASP A 328 25.25 1.41 -13.27
CA ASP A 328 26.65 1.33 -13.68
C ASP A 328 27.57 2.32 -12.96
N MET A 329 26.99 3.32 -12.27
CA MET A 329 27.76 4.23 -11.46
C MET A 329 28.28 3.58 -10.17
N PRO A 330 29.54 3.80 -9.78
CA PRO A 330 30.05 3.45 -8.45
C PRO A 330 29.13 4.02 -7.36
N ALA A 331 28.86 3.23 -6.31
CA ALA A 331 27.91 3.62 -5.27
C ALA A 331 28.25 4.95 -4.60
N ALA A 332 29.54 5.22 -4.37
CA ALA A 332 29.99 6.48 -3.77
C ALA A 332 29.75 7.68 -4.69
N GLU A 333 30.10 7.56 -5.98
CA GLU A 333 29.86 8.60 -7.00
C GLU A 333 28.38 8.89 -7.16
N ARG A 334 27.57 7.85 -7.23
CA ARG A 334 26.10 7.95 -7.33
C ARG A 334 25.53 8.69 -6.13
N ALA A 335 25.95 8.32 -4.91
CA ALA A 335 25.48 8.93 -3.67
C ALA A 335 25.85 10.42 -3.60
N ASP A 336 27.12 10.78 -3.92
CA ASP A 336 27.58 12.17 -3.99
C ASP A 336 26.80 12.99 -5.02
N LEU A 337 26.58 12.43 -6.20
CA LEU A 337 25.85 13.08 -7.28
C LEU A 337 24.40 13.37 -6.88
N TYR A 338 23.71 12.43 -6.20
CA TYR A 338 22.39 12.67 -5.62
C TYR A 338 22.38 13.82 -4.61
N GLY A 339 23.40 13.91 -3.75
CA GLY A 339 23.53 14.99 -2.76
C GLY A 339 23.71 16.35 -3.41
N ARG A 340 24.63 16.47 -4.38
CA ARG A 340 24.86 17.71 -5.13
C ARG A 340 23.63 18.10 -5.97
N ALA A 341 22.95 17.13 -6.57
CA ALA A 341 21.72 17.35 -7.31
C ALA A 341 20.60 17.88 -6.41
N ALA A 342 20.44 17.30 -5.20
CA ALA A 342 19.47 17.77 -4.23
C ALA A 342 19.72 19.20 -3.77
N ALA A 343 20.99 19.55 -3.48
CA ALA A 343 21.35 20.91 -3.09
C ALA A 343 21.09 21.93 -4.21
N LEU A 344 21.42 21.58 -5.45
CA LEU A 344 21.17 22.42 -6.62
C LEU A 344 19.69 22.58 -6.92
N ALA A 345 18.91 21.49 -6.80
CA ALA A 345 17.46 21.51 -7.01
C ALA A 345 16.74 22.35 -5.93
N HIS A 346 17.17 22.24 -4.67
CA HIS A 346 16.67 23.10 -3.59
C HIS A 346 16.96 24.58 -3.87
N GLY A 347 18.20 24.92 -4.24
CA GLY A 347 18.59 26.30 -4.61
C GLY A 347 17.87 26.82 -5.86
N ALA A 348 17.42 25.96 -6.74
CA ALA A 348 16.64 26.29 -7.93
C ALA A 348 15.13 26.42 -7.68
N GLY A 349 14.64 26.19 -6.46
CA GLY A 349 13.23 26.29 -6.12
C GLY A 349 12.38 25.11 -6.66
N VAL A 350 12.99 23.96 -6.91
CA VAL A 350 12.26 22.73 -7.27
C VAL A 350 11.37 22.34 -6.08
N ASN A 351 10.21 21.73 -6.37
CA ASN A 351 9.28 21.34 -5.32
C ASN A 351 9.89 20.36 -4.31
N ASP A 352 9.41 20.43 -3.06
CA ASP A 352 9.98 19.68 -1.94
C ASP A 352 9.92 18.16 -2.13
N GLU A 353 8.91 17.63 -2.83
CA GLU A 353 8.78 16.19 -3.05
C GLU A 353 9.86 15.62 -3.96
N ASP A 354 10.21 16.36 -5.01
CA ASP A 354 11.23 15.95 -5.96
C ASP A 354 12.62 16.08 -5.33
N VAL A 355 12.86 17.16 -4.56
CA VAL A 355 14.10 17.30 -3.78
C VAL A 355 14.23 16.19 -2.73
N ALA A 356 13.13 15.86 -2.02
CA ALA A 356 13.11 14.73 -1.09
C ALA A 356 13.44 13.41 -1.78
N HIS A 357 12.97 13.19 -3.01
CA HIS A 357 13.30 11.98 -3.80
C HIS A 357 14.80 11.85 -4.06
N LEU A 358 15.50 12.97 -4.32
CA LEU A 358 16.95 12.99 -4.47
C LEU A 358 17.65 12.73 -3.12
N LEU A 359 17.17 13.38 -2.04
CA LEU A 359 17.71 13.19 -0.69
C LEU A 359 17.61 11.77 -0.17
N LEU A 360 16.55 11.03 -0.52
CA LEU A 360 16.38 9.63 -0.12
C LEU A 360 17.49 8.70 -0.65
N ARG A 361 18.25 9.16 -1.65
CA ARG A 361 19.35 8.42 -2.28
C ARG A 361 20.73 9.03 -2.03
N SER A 362 20.78 10.17 -1.34
CA SER A 362 22.02 10.90 -1.02
C SER A 362 22.57 10.52 0.36
N PRO A 363 23.86 10.70 0.61
CA PRO A 363 24.41 10.64 1.96
C PRO A 363 23.91 11.82 2.80
N PRO A 364 24.13 11.83 4.12
CA PRO A 364 23.89 12.99 4.97
C PRO A 364 24.63 14.23 4.45
N LEU A 365 23.92 15.36 4.39
CA LEU A 365 24.47 16.62 3.86
C LEU A 365 24.86 17.61 4.96
N GLY A 366 24.32 17.46 6.17
CA GLY A 366 24.55 18.38 7.30
C GLY A 366 23.98 19.79 7.09
N ALA A 367 23.15 20.00 6.09
CA ALA A 367 22.61 21.31 5.76
C ALA A 367 21.28 21.59 6.50
N PRO A 368 21.09 22.79 7.07
CA PRO A 368 19.92 23.11 7.93
C PRO A 368 18.55 22.95 7.25
N TRP A 369 18.50 23.07 5.93
CA TRP A 369 17.26 22.96 5.15
C TRP A 369 16.78 21.52 4.92
N VAL A 370 17.65 20.50 5.10
CA VAL A 370 17.39 19.11 4.74
C VAL A 370 16.31 18.50 5.62
N VAL A 371 16.44 18.60 6.93
CA VAL A 371 15.47 17.99 7.87
C VAL A 371 14.08 18.61 7.73
N PRO A 372 13.91 19.95 7.71
CA PRO A 372 12.63 20.58 7.46
C PRO A 372 12.00 20.17 6.13
N LEU A 373 12.79 20.02 5.06
CA LEU A 373 12.30 19.60 3.74
C LEU A 373 11.83 18.15 3.78
N LEU A 374 12.59 17.23 4.38
CA LEU A 374 12.21 15.82 4.53
C LEU A 374 10.94 15.67 5.38
N ARG A 375 10.74 16.51 6.41
CA ARG A 375 9.48 16.54 7.17
C ARG A 375 8.29 17.00 6.33
N ARG A 376 8.47 17.99 5.45
CA ARG A 376 7.40 18.37 4.48
C ARG A 376 7.16 17.24 3.48
N GLY A 377 8.19 16.58 3.01
CA GLY A 377 8.08 15.37 2.16
C GLY A 377 7.35 14.23 2.86
N PHE A 378 7.60 14.02 4.16
CA PHE A 378 6.84 13.08 5.00
C PHE A 378 5.35 13.40 5.02
N VAL A 379 4.98 14.66 5.30
CA VAL A 379 3.56 15.09 5.32
C VAL A 379 2.90 14.93 3.95
N ALA A 380 3.61 15.26 2.87
CA ALA A 380 3.12 15.10 1.50
C ALA A 380 2.88 13.61 1.15
N ALA A 381 3.80 12.72 1.54
CA ALA A 381 3.65 11.28 1.35
C ALA A 381 2.46 10.71 2.13
N LEU A 382 2.24 11.15 3.37
CA LEU A 382 1.09 10.74 4.17
C LEU A 382 -0.25 11.17 3.56
N ARG A 383 -0.32 12.35 2.94
CA ARG A 383 -1.53 12.81 2.23
C ARG A 383 -1.90 11.94 1.04
N ARG A 384 -0.92 11.25 0.45
CA ARG A 384 -1.09 10.29 -0.65
C ARG A 384 -1.21 8.85 -0.19
N GLU A 385 -1.25 8.63 1.12
CA GLU A 385 -1.27 7.30 1.75
C GLU A 385 -0.03 6.43 1.43
N ASP A 386 1.07 7.06 0.96
CA ASP A 386 2.36 6.39 0.74
C ASP A 386 3.16 6.32 2.05
N HIS A 387 2.77 5.37 2.89
CA HIS A 387 3.40 5.16 4.21
C HIS A 387 4.86 4.74 4.13
N GLN A 388 5.22 4.01 3.07
CA GLN A 388 6.59 3.57 2.88
C GLN A 388 7.52 4.75 2.61
N ARG A 389 7.11 5.64 1.72
CA ARG A 389 7.87 6.88 1.42
C ARG A 389 7.90 7.82 2.61
N ALA A 390 6.80 7.95 3.35
CA ALA A 390 6.75 8.73 4.57
C ALA A 390 7.80 8.26 5.59
N CYS A 391 7.83 6.96 5.91
CA CYS A 391 8.85 6.40 6.81
C CYS A 391 10.27 6.59 6.26
N ALA A 392 10.48 6.46 4.94
CA ALA A 392 11.78 6.68 4.33
C ALA A 392 12.28 8.12 4.51
N CYS A 393 11.42 9.13 4.38
CA CYS A 393 11.77 10.54 4.62
C CYS A 393 12.26 10.78 6.05
N LEU A 394 11.54 10.30 7.07
CA LEU A 394 11.98 10.46 8.46
C LEU A 394 13.23 9.63 8.77
N SER A 395 13.32 8.40 8.24
CA SER A 395 14.51 7.57 8.41
C SER A 395 15.76 8.23 7.82
N ARG A 396 15.60 8.93 6.68
CA ARG A 396 16.68 9.69 6.06
C ARG A 396 17.02 10.94 6.88
N ALA A 397 16.02 11.64 7.42
CA ALA A 397 16.23 12.80 8.29
C ALA A 397 17.04 12.44 9.55
N LEU A 398 16.81 11.27 10.14
CA LEU A 398 17.56 10.77 11.29
C LEU A 398 19.03 10.46 11.02
N GLN A 399 19.44 10.40 9.76
CA GLN A 399 20.87 10.24 9.38
C GLN A 399 21.61 11.57 9.40
N GLU A 400 20.93 12.71 9.39
CA GLU A 400 21.56 14.01 9.49
C GLU A 400 22.17 14.25 10.88
N PRO A 401 23.17 15.15 11.00
CA PRO A 401 23.69 15.58 12.30
C PRO A 401 22.61 16.37 13.04
N LEU A 402 22.01 15.76 14.06
CA LEU A 402 20.92 16.30 14.87
C LEU A 402 21.37 16.44 16.32
N ASP A 403 20.83 17.45 17.01
CA ASP A 403 20.90 17.46 18.45
C ASP A 403 20.12 16.28 19.07
N PRO A 404 20.43 15.87 20.31
CA PRO A 404 19.80 14.70 20.93
C PRO A 404 18.30 14.84 21.08
N ASP A 405 17.77 16.03 21.36
CA ASP A 405 16.33 16.28 21.56
C ASP A 405 15.58 16.19 20.23
N GLU A 406 16.12 16.79 19.18
CA GLU A 406 15.53 16.71 17.83
C GLU A 406 15.56 15.29 17.29
N ARG A 407 16.66 14.56 17.51
CA ARG A 407 16.78 13.14 17.17
C ARG A 407 15.71 12.31 17.85
N SER A 408 15.49 12.53 19.14
CA SER A 408 14.49 11.79 19.93
C SER A 408 13.06 12.09 19.46
N ARG A 409 12.75 13.37 19.15
CA ARG A 409 11.46 13.77 18.58
C ARG A 409 11.20 13.12 17.22
N LEU A 410 12.15 13.16 16.30
CA LEU A 410 12.03 12.53 14.99
C LEU A 410 11.93 11.01 15.10
N THR A 411 12.60 10.40 16.06
CA THR A 411 12.50 8.95 16.32
C THR A 411 11.09 8.58 16.78
N LEU A 412 10.48 9.41 17.64
CA LEU A 412 9.09 9.22 18.07
C LEU A 412 8.10 9.39 16.90
N GLU A 413 8.28 10.43 16.07
CA GLU A 413 7.49 10.65 14.86
C GLU A 413 7.60 9.46 13.88
N LEU A 414 8.81 8.93 13.69
CA LEU A 414 9.05 7.77 12.84
C LEU A 414 8.38 6.51 13.41
N ALA A 415 8.50 6.25 14.72
CA ALA A 415 7.86 5.12 15.36
C ALA A 415 6.33 5.16 15.20
N ALA A 416 5.73 6.36 15.30
CA ALA A 416 4.31 6.58 15.05
C ALA A 416 3.92 6.29 13.59
N ALA A 417 4.74 6.72 12.62
CA ALA A 417 4.51 6.49 11.20
C ALA A 417 4.66 5.01 10.80
N GLU A 418 5.64 4.32 11.39
CA GLU A 418 5.89 2.89 11.15
C GLU A 418 4.75 1.99 11.66
N ALA A 419 3.87 2.49 12.50
CA ALA A 419 2.73 1.74 13.02
C ALA A 419 1.86 1.09 11.92
N VAL A 420 1.80 1.70 10.72
CA VAL A 420 1.03 1.19 9.58
C VAL A 420 1.87 0.28 8.69
N ALA A 421 3.07 0.74 8.30
CA ALA A 421 3.89 0.07 7.29
C ALA A 421 4.79 -1.03 7.86
N ARG A 422 5.27 -0.85 9.10
CA ARG A 422 6.26 -1.73 9.75
C ARG A 422 6.05 -1.75 11.27
N PRO A 423 4.93 -2.29 11.78
CA PRO A 423 4.57 -2.20 13.20
C PRO A 423 5.68 -2.66 14.16
N ASP A 424 6.36 -3.77 13.84
CA ASP A 424 7.46 -4.28 14.67
C ASP A 424 8.69 -3.34 14.72
N ALA A 425 8.95 -2.60 13.63
CA ALA A 425 10.04 -1.62 13.62
C ALA A 425 9.70 -0.43 14.52
N GLY A 426 8.46 0.06 14.47
CA GLY A 426 7.97 1.10 15.37
C GLY A 426 8.09 0.70 16.84
N ASP A 427 7.72 -0.54 17.20
CA ASP A 427 7.86 -1.04 18.57
C ASP A 427 9.32 -1.13 19.03
N ARG A 428 10.25 -1.53 18.16
CA ARG A 428 11.68 -1.52 18.49
C ARG A 428 12.18 -0.10 18.75
N ARG A 429 11.78 0.88 17.92
CA ARG A 429 12.19 2.28 18.11
C ARG A 429 11.67 2.88 19.41
N LEU A 430 10.42 2.58 19.77
CA LEU A 430 9.89 3.01 21.07
C LEU A 430 10.71 2.46 22.23
N ARG A 431 11.12 1.18 22.16
CA ARG A 431 11.99 0.56 23.16
C ARG A 431 13.38 1.20 23.21
N GLU A 432 13.95 1.53 22.05
CA GLU A 432 15.25 2.22 21.95
C GLU A 432 15.19 3.64 22.54
N LEU A 433 14.10 4.37 22.26
CA LEU A 433 13.89 5.72 22.79
C LEU A 433 13.87 5.74 24.32
N VAL A 434 13.14 4.82 24.94
CA VAL A 434 13.08 4.74 26.40
C VAL A 434 14.41 4.32 27.00
N ARG A 435 15.10 3.35 26.39
CA ARG A 435 16.41 2.87 26.86
C ARG A 435 17.50 3.95 26.79
N ASN A 436 17.45 4.81 25.77
CA ASN A 436 18.43 5.84 25.50
C ASN A 436 18.04 7.22 26.08
N ALA A 437 16.90 7.28 26.80
CA ALA A 437 16.52 8.51 27.49
C ALA A 437 17.60 8.88 28.53
N PRO A 438 18.12 10.11 28.52
CA PRO A 438 19.11 10.52 29.52
C PRO A 438 18.46 10.44 30.91
N PRO A 439 19.22 9.98 31.95
CA PRO A 439 18.74 10.04 33.30
C PRO A 439 18.39 11.50 33.62
N THR A 440 17.22 11.72 34.20
CA THR A 440 16.71 13.06 34.50
C THR A 440 17.57 13.69 35.60
N GLY A 441 18.59 14.43 35.19
CA GLY A 441 19.38 15.32 36.06
C GLY A 441 18.61 16.60 36.40
N GLU A 442 19.14 17.38 37.32
CA GLU A 442 18.54 18.59 37.91
C GLU A 442 18.14 19.72 36.93
N VAL A 443 18.35 19.57 35.63
CA VAL A 443 17.96 20.53 34.59
C VAL A 443 16.84 19.93 33.75
N PRO A 444 15.68 20.61 33.64
CA PRO A 444 14.59 20.15 32.75
C PRO A 444 15.09 20.27 31.31
N SER A 445 15.56 19.14 30.72
CA SER A 445 15.82 19.09 29.30
C SER A 445 14.47 18.82 28.60
N ALA A 446 14.26 19.46 27.44
CA ALA A 446 13.06 19.26 26.63
C ALA A 446 12.89 17.78 26.19
N GLY A 447 13.89 16.94 26.39
CA GLY A 447 13.88 15.50 26.12
C GLY A 447 13.32 14.63 27.26
N ALA A 448 13.16 15.14 28.50
CA ALA A 448 12.77 14.35 29.67
C ALA A 448 11.42 13.66 29.51
N GLY A 449 10.40 14.29 28.94
CA GLY A 449 9.07 13.72 28.71
C GLY A 449 8.94 12.77 27.50
N LEU A 450 9.97 12.63 26.65
CA LEU A 450 9.85 11.85 25.41
C LEU A 450 9.81 10.34 25.65
N GLY A 451 10.50 9.85 26.70
CA GLY A 451 10.42 8.46 27.13
C GLY A 451 9.02 8.09 27.61
N VAL A 452 8.39 8.96 28.42
CA VAL A 452 7.01 8.78 28.90
C VAL A 452 6.02 8.78 27.73
N ARG A 453 6.18 9.70 26.77
CA ARG A 453 5.38 9.74 25.53
C ARG A 453 5.57 8.49 24.65
N ALA A 454 6.77 7.91 24.63
CA ALA A 454 7.01 6.65 23.93
C ALA A 454 6.24 5.48 24.59
N ILE A 455 6.17 5.45 25.92
CA ILE A 455 5.37 4.45 26.66
C ILE A 455 3.87 4.65 26.40
N ASP A 456 3.39 5.90 26.43
CA ASP A 456 2.00 6.24 26.13
C ASP A 456 1.61 5.79 24.71
N LEU A 457 2.48 6.04 23.72
CA LEU A 457 2.26 5.59 22.35
C LEU A 457 2.28 4.06 22.22
N GLY A 458 3.18 3.38 22.92
CA GLY A 458 3.22 1.92 22.97
C GLY A 458 1.95 1.32 23.56
N LEU A 459 1.42 1.95 24.63
CA LEU A 459 0.13 1.57 25.19
C LEU A 459 -1.02 1.86 24.22
N ALA A 460 -0.99 2.99 23.51
CA ALA A 460 -1.95 3.33 22.46
C ALA A 460 -1.94 2.32 21.30
N ARG A 461 -0.81 1.70 21.01
CA ARG A 461 -0.71 0.62 20.02
C ARG A 461 -1.32 -0.69 20.51
N GLY A 462 -1.37 -0.91 21.83
CA GLY A 462 -1.91 -2.12 22.49
C GLY A 462 -0.85 -2.99 23.14
N ASN A 463 0.40 -2.55 23.21
CA ASN A 463 1.48 -3.27 23.86
C ASN A 463 1.51 -2.98 25.38
N SER A 464 0.46 -3.44 26.07
CA SER A 464 0.26 -3.13 27.49
C SER A 464 1.31 -3.77 28.40
N GLU A 465 1.79 -4.97 28.07
CA GLU A 465 2.81 -5.67 28.89
C GLU A 465 4.14 -4.91 28.86
N TRP A 466 4.61 -4.56 27.67
CA TRP A 466 5.81 -3.75 27.52
C TRP A 466 5.67 -2.38 28.19
N ALA A 467 4.54 -1.70 27.97
CA ALA A 467 4.30 -0.39 28.59
C ALA A 467 4.33 -0.46 30.12
N ARG A 468 3.75 -1.51 30.71
CA ARG A 468 3.75 -1.74 32.16
C ARG A 468 5.16 -2.00 32.70
N SER A 469 5.88 -2.98 32.10
CA SER A 469 7.24 -3.29 32.51
C SER A 469 8.14 -2.07 32.46
N THR A 470 8.12 -1.39 31.30
CA THR A 470 8.97 -0.22 31.05
C THR A 470 8.64 0.97 31.95
N ALA A 471 7.36 1.23 32.21
CA ALA A 471 6.95 2.28 33.15
C ALA A 471 7.43 1.99 34.57
N GLY A 472 7.33 0.73 35.02
CA GLY A 472 7.84 0.30 36.32
C GLY A 472 9.36 0.38 36.46
N GLU A 473 10.08 0.00 35.39
CA GLU A 473 11.56 0.04 35.34
C GLU A 473 12.09 1.48 35.31
N ALA A 474 11.42 2.39 34.61
CA ALA A 474 11.81 3.79 34.49
C ALA A 474 11.50 4.64 35.75
N LEU A 475 10.61 4.16 36.63
CA LEU A 475 10.09 4.92 37.77
C LEU A 475 11.15 5.35 38.81
N PRO A 476 12.18 4.53 39.16
CA PRO A 476 13.20 4.91 40.15
C PRO A 476 14.02 6.15 39.73
N ASP A 477 14.32 6.27 38.42
CA ASP A 477 15.18 7.29 37.86
C ASP A 477 14.42 8.51 37.33
N ALA A 478 13.08 8.50 37.44
CA ALA A 478 12.22 9.54 36.89
C ALA A 478 12.15 10.79 37.77
N GLY A 479 12.16 11.96 37.14
CA GLY A 479 11.85 13.23 37.81
C GLY A 479 10.41 13.30 38.32
N PRO A 480 10.07 14.29 39.17
CA PRO A 480 8.75 14.33 39.81
C PRO A 480 7.56 14.31 38.86
N ALA A 481 7.60 15.07 37.76
CA ALA A 481 6.54 15.13 36.78
C ALA A 481 6.41 13.82 35.99
N ASP A 482 7.53 13.32 35.45
CA ASP A 482 7.57 12.05 34.71
C ASP A 482 7.14 10.86 35.61
N ARG A 483 7.47 10.89 36.88
CA ARG A 483 7.09 9.86 37.87
C ARG A 483 5.57 9.77 38.02
N GLU A 484 4.89 10.89 38.07
CA GLU A 484 3.42 10.92 38.17
C GLU A 484 2.75 10.35 36.93
N GLU A 485 3.27 10.68 35.76
CA GLU A 485 2.80 10.16 34.47
C GLU A 485 3.11 8.67 34.32
N LEU A 486 4.30 8.21 34.69
CA LEU A 486 4.68 6.80 34.67
C LEU A 486 3.80 5.94 35.57
N VAL A 487 3.46 6.42 36.79
CA VAL A 487 2.50 5.76 37.66
C VAL A 487 1.14 5.61 37.00
N ALA A 488 0.65 6.66 36.34
CA ALA A 488 -0.61 6.60 35.59
C ALA A 488 -0.58 5.57 34.46
N LEU A 489 0.47 5.57 33.64
CA LEU A 489 0.63 4.62 32.53
C LEU A 489 0.78 3.19 33.03
N PHE A 490 1.53 2.96 34.12
CA PHE A 490 1.66 1.65 34.74
C PHE A 490 0.29 1.07 35.10
N TRP A 491 -0.55 1.84 35.81
CA TRP A 491 -1.85 1.37 36.26
C TRP A 491 -2.86 1.22 35.13
N LEU A 492 -2.76 2.03 34.08
CA LEU A 492 -3.56 1.85 32.85
C LEU A 492 -3.17 0.62 32.05
N ALA A 493 -1.88 0.28 32.04
CA ALA A 493 -1.36 -0.92 31.40
C ALA A 493 -1.53 -2.18 32.26
N ALA A 494 -1.90 -2.02 33.55
CA ALA A 494 -1.97 -3.12 34.53
C ALA A 494 -2.99 -4.17 34.08
N VAL A 495 -2.45 -5.35 33.78
CA VAL A 495 -3.19 -6.61 33.77
C VAL A 495 -2.90 -7.22 35.15
N ARG A 496 -3.88 -7.26 36.01
CA ARG A 496 -3.77 -8.06 37.23
C ARG A 496 -3.95 -9.53 36.84
N ASP A 497 -2.83 -10.19 36.55
CA ASP A 497 -2.75 -11.65 36.53
C ASP A 497 -1.81 -12.05 37.68
N ASP A 498 -2.19 -13.04 38.45
CA ASP A 498 -1.43 -13.54 39.61
C ASP A 498 -0.04 -14.12 39.20
N ASP A 499 0.20 -14.33 37.90
CA ASP A 499 1.43 -14.85 37.33
C ASP A 499 2.40 -13.76 36.82
N ALA A 500 2.17 -12.48 37.13
CA ALA A 500 3.05 -11.42 36.64
C ALA A 500 4.42 -11.45 37.36
N PRO A 501 5.55 -11.26 36.60
CA PRO A 501 6.88 -11.19 37.21
C PRO A 501 6.94 -10.06 38.26
N MET A 502 7.73 -10.27 39.32
CA MET A 502 7.96 -9.27 40.38
C MET A 502 8.45 -7.95 39.74
N ILE A 503 7.56 -6.97 39.72
CA ILE A 503 7.85 -5.60 39.29
C ILE A 503 8.19 -4.80 40.56
N PRO A 504 9.09 -3.79 40.51
CA PRO A 504 9.31 -2.87 41.62
C PRO A 504 7.97 -2.35 42.14
N VAL A 505 7.89 -2.17 43.47
CA VAL A 505 6.66 -1.72 44.16
C VAL A 505 6.29 -0.33 43.61
N VAL A 506 5.36 -0.31 42.65
CA VAL A 506 4.83 0.93 42.11
C VAL A 506 3.75 1.47 43.07
N PRO A 507 3.82 2.76 43.44
CA PRO A 507 2.83 3.35 44.36
C PRO A 507 1.41 3.19 43.79
N PRO A 508 0.40 2.95 44.63
CA PRO A 508 -0.99 2.97 44.20
C PRO A 508 -1.38 4.37 43.72
N LEU A 509 -2.37 4.43 42.84
CA LEU A 509 -2.93 5.71 42.42
C LEU A 509 -3.54 6.43 43.64
N PRO A 510 -3.26 7.72 43.87
CA PRO A 510 -3.82 8.47 44.93
C PRO A 510 -5.37 8.49 44.88
N ASP A 511 -5.98 8.59 46.02
CA ASP A 511 -7.45 8.65 46.11
C ASP A 511 -8.03 9.93 45.47
N ARG A 512 -7.29 11.03 45.54
CA ARG A 512 -7.61 12.33 44.94
C ARG A 512 -6.41 12.86 44.18
N PRO A 513 -6.13 12.29 42.99
CA PRO A 513 -5.02 12.76 42.17
C PRO A 513 -5.29 14.16 41.66
N ALA A 514 -4.30 15.05 41.78
CA ALA A 514 -4.32 16.37 41.16
C ALA A 514 -3.83 16.34 39.70
N PRO A 515 -2.80 15.53 39.31
CA PRO A 515 -2.33 15.47 37.94
C PRO A 515 -3.35 14.83 37.00
N PRO A 516 -3.59 15.42 35.80
CA PRO A 516 -4.60 14.90 34.85
C PRO A 516 -4.38 13.43 34.44
N ALA A 517 -3.12 13.02 34.25
CA ALA A 517 -2.81 11.64 33.88
C ALA A 517 -3.24 10.63 34.96
N GLN A 518 -2.90 10.89 36.21
CA GLN A 518 -3.32 10.04 37.31
C GLN A 518 -4.84 10.09 37.53
N ALA A 519 -5.49 11.25 37.38
CA ALA A 519 -6.92 11.38 37.43
C ALA A 519 -7.64 10.50 36.42
N GLY A 520 -7.15 10.47 35.16
CA GLY A 520 -7.69 9.60 34.11
C GLY A 520 -7.53 8.11 34.42
N ALA A 521 -6.35 7.72 34.88
CA ALA A 521 -6.07 6.34 35.27
C ALA A 521 -6.96 5.90 36.45
N ARG A 522 -7.13 6.75 37.49
CA ARG A 522 -7.98 6.45 38.64
C ARG A 522 -9.47 6.44 38.30
N ALA A 523 -9.92 7.34 37.41
CA ALA A 523 -11.30 7.32 36.91
C ALA A 523 -11.61 5.99 36.20
N TRP A 524 -10.71 5.51 35.37
CA TRP A 524 -10.82 4.21 34.70
C TRP A 524 -10.83 3.03 35.70
N GLN A 525 -9.96 3.06 36.70
CA GLN A 525 -9.91 2.03 37.71
C GLN A 525 -11.25 1.95 38.48
N LEU A 526 -11.81 3.08 38.93
CA LEU A 526 -13.12 3.12 39.57
C LEU A 526 -14.23 2.61 38.64
N ALA A 527 -14.16 2.98 37.35
CA ALA A 527 -15.12 2.53 36.34
C ALA A 527 -15.05 1.01 36.14
N THR A 528 -13.86 0.40 36.12
CA THR A 528 -13.71 -1.06 35.97
C THR A 528 -14.13 -1.84 37.22
N GLU A 529 -13.82 -1.34 38.41
CA GLU A 529 -14.20 -1.91 39.70
C GLU A 529 -15.69 -1.71 40.06
N GLY A 530 -16.37 -0.80 39.35
CA GLY A 530 -17.76 -0.48 39.58
C GLY A 530 -18.00 0.25 40.93
N GLU A 531 -17.08 1.12 41.34
CA GLU A 531 -17.08 1.86 42.58
C GLU A 531 -17.16 3.35 42.33
N ASP A 532 -18.05 4.05 43.05
CA ASP A 532 -18.19 5.50 43.13
C ASP A 532 -18.22 6.21 41.73
N ALA A 533 -19.33 6.06 41.02
CA ALA A 533 -19.52 6.65 39.71
C ALA A 533 -19.35 8.19 39.69
N ASP A 534 -19.75 8.88 40.78
CA ASP A 534 -19.62 10.34 40.88
C ASP A 534 -18.17 10.77 41.00
N LYS A 535 -17.36 10.04 41.75
CA LYS A 535 -15.93 10.26 41.85
C LYS A 535 -15.23 9.95 40.55
N ALA A 536 -15.56 8.81 39.87
CA ALA A 536 -15.05 8.48 38.55
C ALA A 536 -15.32 9.60 37.53
N ARG A 537 -16.53 10.15 37.50
CA ARG A 537 -16.94 11.28 36.66
C ARG A 537 -16.12 12.54 36.93
N LYS A 538 -15.96 12.93 38.19
CA LYS A 538 -15.18 14.12 38.60
C LYS A 538 -13.71 13.99 38.16
N LEU A 539 -13.10 12.83 38.38
CA LEU A 539 -11.71 12.56 38.01
C LEU A 539 -11.53 12.51 36.49
N ALA A 540 -12.49 11.92 35.77
CA ALA A 540 -12.46 11.93 34.32
C ALA A 540 -12.48 13.35 33.72
N ARG A 541 -13.29 14.25 34.28
CA ARG A 541 -13.31 15.67 33.91
C ARG A 541 -11.97 16.35 34.19
N ILE A 542 -11.33 16.09 35.34
CA ILE A 542 -9.98 16.60 35.64
C ILE A 542 -8.98 16.11 34.57
N ALA A 543 -9.03 14.84 34.16
CA ALA A 543 -8.14 14.28 33.17
C ALA A 543 -8.29 14.92 31.78
N LEU A 544 -9.45 15.49 31.46
CA LEU A 544 -9.72 16.17 30.20
C LEU A 544 -9.38 17.67 30.22
N THR A 545 -8.93 18.21 31.35
CA THR A 545 -8.43 19.60 31.41
C THR A 545 -7.09 19.74 30.68
N GLY A 546 -6.79 20.95 30.21
CA GLY A 546 -5.53 21.26 29.52
C GLY A 546 -5.51 20.91 28.04
N ASP A 547 -4.40 21.29 27.36
CA ASP A 547 -4.21 21.05 25.93
C ASP A 547 -4.00 19.57 25.66
N PRO A 548 -4.82 18.96 24.78
CA PRO A 548 -4.60 17.57 24.33
C PRO A 548 -3.23 17.32 23.71
N GLY A 549 -2.61 18.34 23.09
CA GLY A 549 -1.28 18.22 22.46
C GLY A 549 -0.13 18.07 23.46
N GLU A 550 -0.31 18.57 24.66
CA GLU A 550 0.68 18.55 25.74
C GLU A 550 0.50 17.38 26.71
N SER A 551 -0.72 16.83 26.77
CA SER A 551 -1.13 15.76 27.69
C SER A 551 -0.84 14.36 27.16
N LEU A 552 -0.72 13.37 28.02
CA LEU A 552 -0.71 11.97 27.65
C LEU A 552 -2.09 11.55 27.13
N MET A 553 -2.09 10.79 26.04
CA MET A 553 -3.30 10.45 25.31
C MET A 553 -4.06 9.27 25.91
N MET A 554 -3.37 8.27 26.45
CA MET A 554 -4.04 7.09 27.01
C MET A 554 -4.81 7.37 28.29
N PRO A 555 -4.32 8.20 29.23
CA PRO A 555 -5.12 8.66 30.36
C PRO A 555 -6.37 9.43 29.94
N ARG A 556 -6.30 10.26 28.91
CA ARG A 556 -7.49 10.98 28.37
C ARG A 556 -8.49 10.02 27.73
N LEU A 557 -8.00 9.03 26.96
CA LEU A 557 -8.87 7.98 26.38
C LEU A 557 -9.59 7.18 27.48
N ALA A 558 -8.87 6.84 28.55
CA ALA A 558 -9.41 6.16 29.70
C ALA A 558 -10.46 6.99 30.43
N ALA A 559 -10.25 8.31 30.55
CA ALA A 559 -11.25 9.25 31.09
C ALA A 559 -12.52 9.29 30.23
N CYS A 560 -12.40 9.35 28.91
CA CYS A 560 -13.57 9.28 28.02
C CYS A 560 -14.33 7.94 28.17
N ALA A 561 -13.61 6.82 28.36
CA ALA A 561 -14.23 5.53 28.62
C ALA A 561 -14.91 5.47 30.02
N ALA A 562 -14.37 6.16 31.03
CA ALA A 562 -15.00 6.30 32.31
C ALA A 562 -16.27 7.18 32.23
N LEU A 563 -16.26 8.30 31.49
CA LEU A 563 -17.45 9.12 31.22
C LEU A 563 -18.54 8.33 30.46
N PHE A 564 -18.14 7.47 29.54
CA PHE A 564 -19.10 6.55 28.90
C PHE A 564 -19.80 5.66 29.94
N ALA A 565 -19.05 5.11 30.91
CA ALA A 565 -19.60 4.24 31.95
C ALA A 565 -20.45 5.01 32.97
N THR A 566 -20.27 6.33 33.12
CA THR A 566 -21.02 7.19 34.06
C THR A 566 -22.21 7.93 33.44
N ASP A 567 -22.65 7.53 32.24
CA ASP A 567 -23.75 8.12 31.44
C ASP A 567 -23.47 9.54 30.92
N ASP A 568 -22.23 10.01 30.92
CA ASP A 568 -21.85 11.34 30.42
C ASP A 568 -21.36 11.24 28.95
N HIS A 569 -22.21 10.67 28.06
CA HIS A 569 -21.86 10.32 26.67
C HIS A 569 -21.46 11.53 25.82
N ASP A 570 -22.13 12.68 25.99
CA ASP A 570 -21.83 13.88 25.20
C ASP A 570 -20.46 14.46 25.56
N GLU A 571 -20.09 14.47 26.85
CA GLU A 571 -18.76 14.87 27.31
C GLU A 571 -17.69 13.87 26.81
N ALA A 572 -17.99 12.56 26.84
CA ALA A 572 -17.10 11.54 26.30
C ALA A 572 -16.86 11.73 24.81
N VAL A 573 -17.91 11.98 24.01
CA VAL A 573 -17.80 12.25 22.57
C VAL A 573 -16.98 13.49 22.31
N HIS A 574 -17.24 14.58 23.06
CA HIS A 574 -16.47 15.83 22.92
C HIS A 574 -14.97 15.61 23.17
N GLY A 575 -14.60 14.95 24.26
CA GLY A 575 -13.21 14.62 24.54
C GLY A 575 -12.56 13.72 23.48
N LEU A 576 -13.31 12.76 22.92
CA LEU A 576 -12.84 11.92 21.83
C LEU A 576 -12.65 12.71 20.53
N ASP A 577 -13.51 13.71 20.24
CA ASP A 577 -13.38 14.57 19.07
C ASP A 577 -12.10 15.43 19.15
N GLU A 578 -11.82 16.04 20.29
CA GLU A 578 -10.57 16.78 20.54
C GLU A 578 -9.34 15.88 20.37
N MET A 579 -9.37 14.69 20.96
CA MET A 579 -8.29 13.72 20.82
C MET A 579 -8.10 13.29 19.38
N LEU A 580 -9.18 13.11 18.61
CA LEU A 580 -9.11 12.73 17.21
C LEU A 580 -8.46 13.82 16.34
N VAL A 581 -8.79 15.10 16.60
CA VAL A 581 -8.14 16.23 15.94
C VAL A 581 -6.64 16.25 16.23
N THR A 582 -6.26 16.11 17.50
CA THR A 582 -4.85 16.07 17.91
C THR A 582 -4.11 14.87 17.34
N ALA A 583 -4.70 13.67 17.42
CA ALA A 583 -4.11 12.45 16.86
C ALA A 583 -3.88 12.55 15.34
N ARG A 584 -4.81 13.16 14.60
CA ARG A 584 -4.68 13.38 13.16
C ARG A 584 -3.59 14.40 12.83
N ARG A 585 -3.51 15.50 13.58
CA ARG A 585 -2.46 16.52 13.41
C ARG A 585 -1.06 15.98 13.70
N ALA A 586 -0.94 15.14 14.72
CA ALA A 586 0.31 14.51 15.11
C ALA A 586 0.58 13.19 14.36
N HIS A 587 -0.26 12.80 13.41
CA HIS A 587 -0.17 11.55 12.63
C HIS A 587 -0.14 10.26 13.47
N LEU A 588 -0.75 10.28 14.67
CA LEU A 588 -0.84 9.15 15.60
C LEU A 588 -1.97 8.20 15.18
N ARG A 589 -1.77 7.42 14.14
CA ARG A 589 -2.80 6.60 13.50
C ARG A 589 -3.37 5.52 14.42
N SER A 590 -2.53 4.85 15.21
CA SER A 590 -2.99 3.85 16.18
C SER A 590 -3.93 4.45 17.23
N LEU A 591 -3.60 5.64 17.72
CA LEU A 591 -4.47 6.36 18.65
C LEU A 591 -5.77 6.78 17.98
N ALA A 592 -5.72 7.35 16.77
CA ALA A 592 -6.92 7.75 16.02
C ALA A 592 -7.87 6.57 15.81
N ALA A 593 -7.32 5.38 15.47
CA ALA A 593 -8.12 4.17 15.29
C ALA A 593 -8.81 3.72 16.60
N ARG A 594 -8.11 3.81 17.74
CA ARG A 594 -8.70 3.47 19.05
C ARG A 594 -9.77 4.46 19.48
N VAL A 595 -9.52 5.76 19.29
CA VAL A 595 -10.50 6.82 19.56
C VAL A 595 -11.78 6.58 18.74
N LEU A 596 -11.65 6.33 17.44
CA LEU A 596 -12.79 6.03 16.56
C LEU A 596 -13.52 4.76 16.98
N ASN A 597 -12.81 3.69 17.37
CA ASN A 597 -13.46 2.47 17.86
C ASN A 597 -14.26 2.70 19.17
N LEU A 598 -13.72 3.48 20.09
CA LEU A 598 -14.46 3.82 21.32
C LEU A 598 -15.68 4.70 21.00
N ARG A 599 -15.53 5.71 20.11
CA ARG A 599 -16.65 6.56 19.70
C ARG A 599 -17.73 5.76 18.95
N ALA A 600 -17.34 4.78 18.13
CA ALA A 600 -18.26 3.84 17.50
C ALA A 600 -19.10 3.05 18.53
N ARG A 601 -18.50 2.62 19.64
CA ARG A 601 -19.24 1.98 20.72
C ARG A 601 -20.26 2.91 21.39
N LEU A 602 -19.89 4.18 21.61
CA LEU A 602 -20.84 5.19 22.12
C LEU A 602 -21.99 5.41 21.14
N HIS A 603 -21.70 5.52 19.86
CA HIS A 603 -22.72 5.64 18.82
C HIS A 603 -23.62 4.41 18.73
N LEU A 604 -23.07 3.21 18.88
CA LEU A 604 -23.86 1.98 18.93
C LEU A 604 -24.82 1.99 20.14
N CYS A 605 -24.32 2.34 21.33
CA CYS A 605 -25.16 2.47 22.54
C CYS A 605 -26.26 3.54 22.38
N ALA A 606 -25.96 4.62 21.65
CA ALA A 606 -26.90 5.69 21.33
C ALA A 606 -27.84 5.35 20.14
N ALA A 607 -27.84 4.13 19.65
CA ALA A 607 -28.61 3.65 18.48
C ALA A 607 -28.31 4.41 17.17
N ARG A 608 -27.13 5.03 17.05
CA ARG A 608 -26.65 5.76 15.85
C ARG A 608 -25.80 4.82 14.99
N LEU A 609 -26.44 3.78 14.39
CA LEU A 609 -25.70 2.69 13.71
C LEU A 609 -24.85 3.19 12.54
N ASP A 610 -25.34 4.13 11.73
CA ASP A 610 -24.58 4.71 10.61
C ASP A 610 -23.37 5.50 11.08
N ALA A 611 -23.45 6.20 12.20
CA ALA A 611 -22.32 6.93 12.78
C ALA A 611 -21.28 5.93 13.31
N ALA A 612 -21.72 4.86 13.97
CA ALA A 612 -20.85 3.79 14.42
C ALA A 612 -20.12 3.11 13.25
N GLU A 613 -20.81 2.89 12.14
CA GLU A 613 -20.20 2.30 10.93
C GLU A 613 -19.14 3.21 10.33
N ARG A 614 -19.46 4.50 10.15
CA ARG A 614 -18.49 5.50 9.64
C ARG A 614 -17.23 5.58 10.51
N ASP A 615 -17.39 5.51 11.83
CA ASP A 615 -16.25 5.55 12.75
C ASP A 615 -15.40 4.28 12.66
N LEU A 616 -16.01 3.10 12.55
CA LEU A 616 -15.28 1.85 12.37
C LEU A 616 -14.57 1.81 11.01
N ASP A 617 -15.21 2.27 9.94
CA ASP A 617 -14.55 2.42 8.63
C ASP A 617 -13.40 3.43 8.70
N GLY A 618 -13.57 4.50 9.47
CA GLY A 618 -12.53 5.46 9.77
C GLY A 618 -11.36 4.86 10.56
N ALA A 619 -11.64 3.98 11.52
CA ALA A 619 -10.63 3.28 12.31
C ALA A 619 -9.79 2.34 11.44
N GLU A 620 -10.43 1.57 10.55
CA GLU A 620 -9.74 0.66 9.62
C GLU A 620 -8.93 1.41 8.55
N ARG A 621 -9.40 2.58 8.09
CA ARG A 621 -8.62 3.46 7.21
C ARG A 621 -7.44 4.11 7.93
N ALA A 622 -7.61 4.50 9.18
CA ALA A 622 -6.51 5.04 9.99
C ALA A 622 -5.44 3.98 10.25
N LEU A 623 -5.86 2.77 10.60
CA LEU A 623 -4.98 1.64 10.88
C LEU A 623 -5.62 0.36 10.32
N PRO A 624 -5.11 -0.20 9.21
CA PRO A 624 -5.62 -1.46 8.67
C PRO A 624 -5.58 -2.59 9.69
N PRO A 625 -6.52 -3.54 9.70
CA PRO A 625 -6.57 -4.63 10.68
C PRO A 625 -5.27 -5.43 10.80
N THR A 626 -4.53 -5.58 9.69
CA THR A 626 -3.22 -6.24 9.64
C THR A 626 -2.10 -5.50 10.39
N SER A 627 -2.29 -4.20 10.66
CA SER A 627 -1.31 -3.35 11.36
C SER A 627 -1.67 -3.13 12.84
N TRP A 628 -2.83 -3.64 13.28
CA TRP A 628 -3.18 -3.60 14.68
C TRP A 628 -2.29 -4.55 15.49
N HIS A 629 -1.93 -4.11 16.68
CA HIS A 629 -1.28 -5.01 17.63
C HIS A 629 -2.23 -6.18 17.97
N PRO A 630 -1.76 -7.44 18.00
CA PRO A 630 -2.59 -8.62 18.26
C PRO A 630 -3.52 -8.47 19.46
N ARG A 631 -3.03 -7.91 20.56
CA ARG A 631 -3.78 -7.72 21.82
C ARG A 631 -4.86 -6.62 21.75
N ALA A 632 -4.80 -5.72 20.78
CA ALA A 632 -5.76 -4.62 20.59
C ALA A 632 -6.85 -4.93 19.56
N LEU A 633 -6.52 -5.71 18.52
CA LEU A 633 -7.41 -6.08 17.43
C LEU A 633 -8.75 -6.68 17.87
N PRO A 634 -8.81 -7.54 18.92
CA PRO A 634 -10.07 -8.12 19.40
C PRO A 634 -11.15 -7.09 19.72
N ASN A 635 -10.78 -5.89 20.16
CA ASN A 635 -11.74 -4.81 20.46
C ASN A 635 -12.43 -4.26 19.22
N LEU A 636 -11.68 -4.07 18.12
CA LEU A 636 -12.23 -3.64 16.84
C LEU A 636 -13.19 -4.67 16.27
N ILE A 637 -12.76 -5.94 16.24
CA ILE A 637 -13.59 -7.06 15.73
C ILE A 637 -14.87 -7.19 16.56
N ALA A 638 -14.78 -7.10 17.89
CA ALA A 638 -15.94 -7.16 18.77
C ALA A 638 -16.96 -6.06 18.45
N THR A 639 -16.51 -4.81 18.30
CA THR A 639 -17.41 -3.69 17.98
C THR A 639 -18.06 -3.87 16.61
N ARG A 640 -17.33 -4.37 15.62
CA ARG A 640 -17.86 -4.70 14.27
C ARG A 640 -18.91 -5.81 14.32
N ILE A 641 -18.67 -6.87 15.08
CA ILE A 641 -19.64 -7.97 15.23
C ILE A 641 -20.94 -7.44 15.87
N LEU A 642 -20.83 -6.70 16.99
CA LEU A 642 -21.97 -6.14 17.69
C LEU A 642 -22.79 -5.20 16.78
N LEU A 643 -22.12 -4.32 16.06
CA LEU A 643 -22.78 -3.45 15.08
C LEU A 643 -23.48 -4.26 13.97
N SER A 644 -22.82 -5.28 13.44
CA SER A 644 -23.38 -6.12 12.36
C SER A 644 -24.62 -6.89 12.82
N VAL A 645 -24.61 -7.39 14.06
CA VAL A 645 -25.78 -8.05 14.68
C VAL A 645 -26.95 -7.05 14.81
N GLU A 646 -26.71 -5.85 15.36
CA GLU A 646 -27.79 -4.86 15.55
C GLU A 646 -28.28 -4.26 14.22
N ALA A 647 -27.39 -4.15 13.21
CA ALA A 647 -27.76 -3.70 11.87
C ALA A 647 -28.51 -4.76 11.03
N GLY A 648 -28.73 -5.97 11.55
CA GLY A 648 -29.43 -7.05 10.85
C GLY A 648 -28.60 -7.69 9.72
N ARG A 649 -27.28 -7.76 9.88
CA ARG A 649 -26.32 -8.34 8.92
C ARG A 649 -25.62 -9.58 9.53
N PRO A 650 -26.35 -10.69 9.76
CA PRO A 650 -25.81 -11.87 10.46
C PRO A 650 -24.65 -12.54 9.72
N ASP A 651 -24.68 -12.59 8.37
CA ASP A 651 -23.63 -13.23 7.58
C ASP A 651 -22.30 -12.50 7.74
N ARG A 652 -22.33 -11.16 7.75
CA ARG A 652 -21.12 -10.35 8.01
C ARG A 652 -20.61 -10.56 9.45
N ALA A 653 -21.53 -10.67 10.41
CA ALA A 653 -21.16 -10.94 11.80
C ALA A 653 -20.48 -12.32 11.93
N ARG A 654 -20.99 -13.36 11.26
CA ARG A 654 -20.38 -14.71 11.23
C ARG A 654 -19.00 -14.70 10.59
N GLN A 655 -18.86 -14.02 9.45
CA GLN A 655 -17.55 -13.87 8.79
C GLN A 655 -16.52 -13.23 9.71
N LEU A 656 -16.87 -12.15 10.40
CA LEU A 656 -16.01 -11.48 11.36
C LEU A 656 -15.70 -12.35 12.59
N ALA A 657 -16.67 -13.09 13.08
CA ALA A 657 -16.50 -13.98 14.25
C ALA A 657 -15.54 -15.14 13.98
N THR A 658 -15.49 -15.63 12.73
CA THR A 658 -14.59 -16.72 12.31
C THR A 658 -13.24 -16.22 11.78
N ALA A 659 -13.05 -14.90 11.59
CA ALA A 659 -11.79 -14.34 11.14
C ALA A 659 -10.64 -14.71 12.08
N PRO A 660 -9.47 -15.11 11.56
CA PRO A 660 -8.32 -15.46 12.39
C PRO A 660 -7.81 -14.22 13.14
N VAL A 661 -7.54 -14.38 14.42
CA VAL A 661 -6.87 -13.37 15.25
C VAL A 661 -5.40 -13.76 15.34
N PRO A 662 -4.45 -12.82 15.16
CA PRO A 662 -3.03 -13.12 15.29
C PRO A 662 -2.67 -13.68 16.67
N ALA A 663 -1.60 -14.49 16.73
CA ALA A 663 -1.10 -15.08 17.97
C ALA A 663 -0.84 -14.01 19.04
N GLY A 664 -1.16 -14.31 20.30
CA GLY A 664 -1.08 -13.36 21.43
C GLY A 664 -2.32 -12.48 21.60
N GLY A 665 -3.27 -12.51 20.68
CA GLY A 665 -4.54 -11.78 20.81
C GLY A 665 -5.37 -12.24 22.01
N GLU A 666 -5.30 -13.53 22.35
CA GLU A 666 -6.02 -14.14 23.48
C GLU A 666 -5.55 -13.65 24.86
N GLU A 667 -4.33 -13.17 24.94
CA GLU A 667 -3.73 -12.63 26.15
C GLU A 667 -4.15 -11.16 26.40
N GLY A 668 -4.70 -10.52 25.38
CA GLY A 668 -5.07 -9.10 25.41
C GLY A 668 -6.22 -8.79 26.36
N VAL A 669 -6.21 -7.58 26.92
CA VAL A 669 -7.27 -7.07 27.82
C VAL A 669 -8.65 -6.99 27.13
N TRP A 670 -8.67 -6.99 25.81
CA TRP A 670 -9.89 -6.86 24.99
C TRP A 670 -10.44 -8.21 24.47
N TRP A 671 -9.77 -9.31 24.75
CA TRP A 671 -10.26 -10.63 24.36
C TRP A 671 -11.65 -10.96 24.94
N PRO A 672 -11.96 -10.60 26.22
CA PRO A 672 -13.31 -10.78 26.74
C PRO A 672 -14.39 -10.10 25.93
N SER A 673 -14.11 -8.91 25.36
CA SER A 673 -15.06 -8.20 24.50
C SER A 673 -15.36 -8.97 23.20
N LEU A 674 -14.36 -9.64 22.61
CA LEU A 674 -14.55 -10.49 21.43
C LEU A 674 -15.35 -11.75 21.76
N LEU A 675 -15.06 -12.39 22.90
CA LEU A 675 -15.82 -13.55 23.39
C LEU A 675 -17.29 -13.17 23.59
N PHE A 676 -17.57 -12.03 24.21
CA PHE A 676 -18.93 -11.52 24.40
C PHE A 676 -19.62 -11.23 23.07
N ALA A 677 -18.94 -10.60 22.10
CA ALA A 677 -19.52 -10.33 20.79
C ALA A 677 -19.87 -11.62 20.04
N ARG A 678 -19.00 -12.64 20.13
CA ARG A 678 -19.27 -13.98 19.60
C ARG A 678 -20.43 -14.66 20.31
N ALA A 679 -20.52 -14.51 21.63
CA ALA A 679 -21.65 -15.03 22.42
C ALA A 679 -22.98 -14.39 22.00
N ARG A 680 -22.99 -13.07 21.76
CA ARG A 680 -24.18 -12.33 21.26
C ARG A 680 -24.61 -12.83 19.88
N LEU A 681 -23.67 -13.14 19.00
CA LEU A 681 -23.95 -13.72 17.71
C LEU A 681 -24.51 -15.15 17.85
N ALA A 682 -23.89 -16.01 18.65
CA ALA A 682 -24.33 -17.36 18.90
C ALA A 682 -25.77 -17.38 19.47
N ALA A 683 -26.09 -16.49 20.40
CA ALA A 683 -27.45 -16.32 20.91
C ALA A 683 -28.45 -15.84 19.83
N ALA A 684 -28.01 -14.95 18.92
CA ALA A 684 -28.83 -14.50 17.81
C ALA A 684 -29.10 -15.64 16.81
N ASP A 685 -28.16 -16.56 16.65
CA ASP A 685 -28.29 -17.77 15.81
C ASP A 685 -29.02 -18.93 16.54
N GLY A 686 -29.36 -18.75 17.83
CA GLY A 686 -30.05 -19.78 18.65
C GLY A 686 -29.13 -20.86 19.22
N ASP A 687 -27.81 -20.72 19.09
CA ASP A 687 -26.82 -21.62 19.73
C ASP A 687 -26.55 -21.19 21.17
N TRP A 688 -27.47 -21.55 22.05
CA TRP A 688 -27.43 -21.16 23.45
C TRP A 688 -26.32 -21.85 24.24
N ALA A 689 -25.91 -23.05 23.82
CA ALA A 689 -24.81 -23.76 24.46
C ALA A 689 -23.48 -23.02 24.24
N GLU A 690 -23.20 -22.61 23.03
CA GLU A 690 -22.02 -21.83 22.69
C GLU A 690 -22.10 -20.41 23.27
N ALA A 691 -23.27 -19.77 23.27
CA ALA A 691 -23.48 -18.47 23.89
C ALA A 691 -23.16 -18.51 25.41
N LEU A 692 -23.61 -19.55 26.12
CA LEU A 692 -23.30 -19.77 27.54
C LEU A 692 -21.80 -19.95 27.77
N ARG A 693 -21.19 -20.86 27.02
CA ARG A 693 -19.76 -21.15 27.13
C ARG A 693 -18.89 -19.87 26.96
N LEU A 694 -19.16 -19.10 25.89
CA LEU A 694 -18.42 -17.90 25.56
C LEU A 694 -18.65 -16.76 26.57
N SER A 695 -19.90 -16.58 27.04
CA SER A 695 -20.24 -15.57 28.03
C SER A 695 -19.58 -15.82 29.37
N LEU A 696 -19.58 -17.07 29.84
CA LEU A 696 -18.91 -17.46 31.09
C LEU A 696 -17.40 -17.30 30.98
N GLU A 697 -16.80 -17.67 29.85
CA GLU A 697 -15.36 -17.46 29.63
C GLU A 697 -14.99 -15.97 29.60
N SER A 698 -15.81 -15.13 28.90
CA SER A 698 -15.66 -13.68 28.96
C SER A 698 -15.69 -13.16 30.40
N GLY A 699 -16.68 -13.60 31.16
CA GLY A 699 -16.83 -13.24 32.56
C GLY A 699 -15.66 -13.64 33.44
N ARG A 700 -15.20 -14.89 33.34
CA ARG A 700 -14.02 -15.39 34.10
C ARG A 700 -12.79 -14.52 33.86
N ARG A 701 -12.52 -14.15 32.61
CA ARG A 701 -11.36 -13.31 32.24
C ARG A 701 -11.49 -11.87 32.74
N LEU A 702 -12.71 -11.31 32.75
CA LEU A 702 -12.97 -9.98 33.32
C LEU A 702 -12.78 -9.98 34.84
N LEU A 703 -13.33 -10.98 35.54
CA LEU A 703 -13.24 -11.10 36.99
C LEU A 703 -11.82 -11.27 37.51
N ARG A 704 -10.98 -12.03 36.81
CA ARG A 704 -9.53 -12.12 37.09
C ARG A 704 -8.85 -10.75 37.09
N ARG A 705 -9.35 -9.80 36.25
CA ARG A 705 -8.84 -8.42 36.15
C ARG A 705 -9.55 -7.44 37.07
N GLN A 706 -10.46 -7.92 37.88
CA GLN A 706 -11.33 -7.09 38.73
C GLN A 706 -12.23 -6.11 37.94
N TRP A 707 -12.51 -6.43 36.67
CA TRP A 707 -13.45 -5.70 35.85
C TRP A 707 -14.85 -6.27 36.08
N VAL A 708 -15.54 -5.71 37.07
CA VAL A 708 -16.82 -6.23 37.51
C VAL A 708 -18.03 -5.39 37.07
N ASN A 709 -17.77 -4.14 36.60
CA ASN A 709 -18.81 -3.17 36.29
C ASN A 709 -19.66 -3.57 35.08
N PRO A 710 -20.98 -3.77 35.23
CA PRO A 710 -21.86 -4.12 34.13
C PRO A 710 -22.00 -2.98 33.08
N ALA A 711 -21.71 -1.72 33.44
CA ALA A 711 -21.75 -0.60 32.51
C ALA A 711 -20.73 -0.73 31.36
N LEU A 712 -19.62 -1.46 31.57
CA LEU A 712 -18.58 -1.68 30.57
C LEU A 712 -18.87 -2.88 29.68
N LEU A 713 -19.24 -4.02 30.28
CA LEU A 713 -19.56 -5.26 29.55
C LEU A 713 -20.53 -6.13 30.38
N SER A 714 -21.78 -6.13 29.99
CA SER A 714 -22.87 -6.84 30.67
C SER A 714 -22.98 -8.28 30.15
N TRP A 715 -22.04 -9.15 30.57
CA TRP A 715 -22.00 -10.54 30.15
C TRP A 715 -22.94 -11.48 30.92
N ARG A 716 -23.22 -11.14 32.22
CA ARG A 716 -24.04 -11.99 33.11
C ARG A 716 -25.47 -12.17 32.61
N PRO A 717 -26.17 -11.14 32.10
CA PRO A 717 -27.52 -11.32 31.55
C PRO A 717 -27.57 -12.26 30.36
N LEU A 718 -26.58 -12.21 29.48
CA LEU A 718 -26.51 -13.12 28.34
C LEU A 718 -26.26 -14.58 28.80
N ALA A 719 -25.34 -14.74 29.77
CA ALA A 719 -25.12 -16.04 30.40
C ALA A 719 -26.34 -16.56 31.13
N ALA A 720 -27.10 -15.69 31.83
CA ALA A 720 -28.33 -16.05 32.51
C ALA A 720 -29.42 -16.49 31.53
N GLU A 721 -29.64 -15.75 30.45
CA GLU A 721 -30.56 -16.13 29.38
C GLU A 721 -30.17 -17.49 28.77
N ALA A 722 -28.90 -17.68 28.45
CA ALA A 722 -28.39 -18.93 27.91
C ALA A 722 -28.49 -20.09 28.92
N SER A 723 -28.37 -19.83 30.24
CA SER A 723 -28.56 -20.84 31.28
C SER A 723 -30.02 -21.30 31.34
N VAL A 724 -30.99 -20.39 31.18
CA VAL A 724 -32.41 -20.78 31.10
C VAL A 724 -32.66 -21.72 29.90
N GLU A 725 -32.15 -21.33 28.75
CA GLU A 725 -32.34 -22.05 27.51
C GLU A 725 -31.65 -23.43 27.48
N THR A 726 -30.58 -23.59 28.26
CA THR A 726 -29.83 -24.84 28.43
C THR A 726 -30.32 -25.67 29.63
N GLY A 727 -31.29 -25.16 30.43
CA GLY A 727 -31.96 -25.92 31.48
C GLY A 727 -31.39 -25.77 32.88
N ASP A 728 -30.59 -24.72 33.16
CA ASP A 728 -30.10 -24.38 34.49
C ASP A 728 -30.67 -23.05 35.02
N PRO A 729 -31.92 -23.04 35.52
CA PRO A 729 -32.54 -21.83 36.08
C PRO A 729 -31.92 -21.38 37.41
N ALA A 730 -31.18 -22.23 38.12
CA ALA A 730 -30.54 -21.86 39.39
C ALA A 730 -29.35 -20.92 39.12
N GLU A 731 -28.49 -21.29 38.18
CA GLU A 731 -27.37 -20.45 37.75
C GLU A 731 -27.86 -19.15 37.11
N ALA A 732 -28.93 -19.21 36.35
CA ALA A 732 -29.54 -18.02 35.76
C ALA A 732 -29.99 -17.01 36.82
N ARG A 733 -30.61 -17.46 37.91
CA ARG A 733 -31.01 -16.59 39.05
C ARG A 733 -29.81 -15.98 39.75
N ARG A 734 -28.76 -16.76 39.98
CA ARG A 734 -27.53 -16.29 40.61
C ARG A 734 -26.88 -15.16 39.79
N LEU A 735 -26.71 -15.38 38.48
CA LEU A 735 -26.13 -14.38 37.55
C LEU A 735 -26.97 -13.10 37.48
N ARG A 736 -28.30 -13.23 37.47
CA ARG A 736 -29.24 -12.10 37.52
C ARG A 736 -29.06 -11.27 38.79
N ASP A 737 -29.03 -11.92 39.96
CA ASP A 737 -28.97 -11.22 41.25
C ASP A 737 -27.63 -10.49 41.41
N GLU A 738 -26.53 -11.10 40.94
CA GLU A 738 -25.24 -10.44 40.88
C GLU A 738 -25.24 -9.21 39.95
N GLU A 739 -25.79 -9.34 38.75
CA GLU A 739 -25.84 -8.21 37.80
C GLU A 739 -26.64 -7.03 38.31
N LEU A 740 -27.81 -7.30 38.92
CA LEU A 740 -28.67 -6.28 39.52
C LEU A 740 -27.97 -5.58 40.68
N ALA A 741 -27.33 -6.34 41.58
CA ALA A 741 -26.57 -5.79 42.70
C ALA A 741 -25.41 -4.89 42.25
N LEU A 742 -24.64 -5.32 41.24
CA LEU A 742 -23.53 -4.53 40.67
C LEU A 742 -24.03 -3.25 39.96
N ALA A 743 -25.12 -3.35 39.19
CA ALA A 743 -25.72 -2.20 38.55
C ALA A 743 -26.28 -1.17 39.52
N ASP A 744 -26.93 -1.65 40.61
CA ASP A 744 -27.44 -0.75 41.64
C ASP A 744 -26.31 -0.11 42.45
N ARG A 745 -25.19 -0.85 42.72
CA ARG A 745 -23.98 -0.28 43.35
C ARG A 745 -23.35 0.83 42.48
N TRP A 746 -23.22 0.60 41.18
CA TRP A 746 -22.70 1.60 40.24
C TRP A 746 -23.62 2.81 40.13
N GLY A 747 -24.94 2.59 40.12
CA GLY A 747 -25.97 3.60 40.30
C GLY A 747 -26.41 4.36 39.05
N THR A 748 -25.75 4.19 37.88
CA THR A 748 -26.14 4.91 36.62
C THR A 748 -27.47 4.40 36.07
N ALA A 749 -28.20 5.28 35.40
CA ALA A 749 -29.51 4.96 34.82
C ALA A 749 -29.37 3.90 33.72
N SER A 750 -28.35 4.00 32.87
CA SER A 750 -28.07 3.03 31.81
C SER A 750 -27.77 1.63 32.37
N ALA A 751 -26.89 1.51 33.34
CA ALA A 751 -26.51 0.22 33.93
C ALA A 751 -27.71 -0.44 34.60
N ARG A 752 -28.43 0.31 35.46
CA ARG A 752 -29.61 -0.18 36.21
C ARG A 752 -30.74 -0.60 35.27
N GLY A 753 -31.01 0.22 34.23
CA GLY A 753 -32.04 -0.08 33.26
C GLY A 753 -31.69 -1.25 32.37
N ALA A 754 -30.45 -1.34 31.90
CA ALA A 754 -29.95 -2.46 31.08
C ALA A 754 -29.96 -3.79 31.85
N ALA A 755 -29.51 -3.80 33.11
CA ALA A 755 -29.56 -5.00 33.96
C ALA A 755 -31.00 -5.54 34.10
N ARG A 756 -31.98 -4.66 34.34
CA ARG A 756 -33.39 -5.04 34.43
C ARG A 756 -33.97 -5.50 33.07
N LEU A 757 -33.59 -4.84 31.99
CA LEU A 757 -34.01 -5.20 30.65
C LEU A 757 -33.56 -6.61 30.29
N TRP A 758 -32.27 -6.87 30.41
CA TRP A 758 -31.68 -8.12 29.88
C TRP A 758 -31.91 -9.33 30.80
N THR A 759 -32.32 -9.12 32.07
CA THR A 759 -32.67 -10.21 33.01
C THR A 759 -34.16 -10.55 33.04
N ARG A 760 -35.01 -9.88 32.24
CA ARG A 760 -36.47 -10.05 32.22
C ARG A 760 -36.92 -11.47 31.82
N ALA A 761 -36.15 -12.18 31.01
CA ALA A 761 -36.48 -13.53 30.53
C ALA A 761 -36.71 -14.53 31.67
N LEU A 762 -36.09 -14.27 32.85
CA LEU A 762 -36.20 -15.03 34.07
C LEU A 762 -37.57 -14.90 34.77
N PHE A 763 -38.46 -14.00 34.29
CA PHE A 763 -39.78 -13.76 34.85
C PHE A 763 -40.90 -14.11 33.82
N ALA A 764 -40.57 -14.90 32.78
CA ALA A 764 -41.52 -15.20 31.68
C ALA A 764 -42.77 -15.95 32.13
N ASP A 765 -42.74 -16.66 33.25
CA ASP A 765 -43.85 -17.43 33.76
C ASP A 765 -44.92 -16.57 34.49
N ASP A 766 -44.57 -15.35 34.92
CA ASP A 766 -45.47 -14.37 35.52
C ASP A 766 -45.59 -13.12 34.62
N ARG A 767 -46.68 -13.06 33.83
CA ARG A 767 -46.92 -12.00 32.85
C ARG A 767 -47.01 -10.60 33.48
N ASP A 768 -47.63 -10.49 34.62
CA ASP A 768 -47.76 -9.21 35.33
C ASP A 768 -46.42 -8.74 35.85
N GLN A 769 -45.57 -9.62 36.30
CA GLN A 769 -44.23 -9.28 36.75
C GLN A 769 -43.36 -8.94 35.54
N ALA A 770 -43.48 -9.61 34.42
CA ALA A 770 -42.76 -9.27 33.16
C ALA A 770 -43.09 -7.85 32.69
N VAL A 771 -44.37 -7.45 32.72
CA VAL A 771 -44.77 -6.08 32.36
C VAL A 771 -44.23 -5.07 33.36
N ARG A 772 -44.35 -5.29 34.69
CA ARG A 772 -43.82 -4.41 35.70
C ARG A 772 -42.30 -4.19 35.51
N ARG A 773 -41.52 -5.25 35.31
CA ARG A 773 -40.06 -5.19 35.08
C ARG A 773 -39.71 -4.48 33.78
N SER A 774 -40.46 -4.72 32.70
CA SER A 774 -40.25 -4.02 31.43
C SER A 774 -40.55 -2.53 31.52
N ARG A 775 -41.60 -2.12 32.27
CA ARG A 775 -41.92 -0.71 32.54
C ARG A 775 -40.85 -0.06 33.40
N GLU A 776 -40.37 -0.74 34.44
CA GLU A 776 -39.27 -0.26 35.30
C GLU A 776 -37.98 -0.01 34.50
N ALA A 777 -37.58 -0.98 33.67
CA ALA A 777 -36.43 -0.83 32.80
C ALA A 777 -36.59 0.33 31.82
N THR A 778 -37.77 0.47 31.20
CA THR A 778 -38.08 1.56 30.27
C THR A 778 -38.01 2.92 30.97
N GLU A 779 -38.51 3.06 32.19
CA GLU A 779 -38.50 4.33 32.92
C GLU A 779 -37.06 4.74 33.27
N LEU A 780 -36.24 3.83 33.76
CA LEU A 780 -34.81 4.07 34.02
C LEU A 780 -34.04 4.49 32.74
N LEU A 781 -34.36 3.86 31.60
CA LEU A 781 -33.68 4.11 30.34
C LEU A 781 -34.20 5.33 29.59
N ARG A 782 -35.35 5.88 29.92
CA ARG A 782 -36.05 6.96 29.19
C ARG A 782 -35.15 8.16 28.91
N ASN A 783 -34.45 8.63 29.93
CA ASN A 783 -33.56 9.80 29.87
C ASN A 783 -32.09 9.42 29.91
N SER A 784 -31.76 8.12 29.77
CA SER A 784 -30.37 7.66 29.71
C SER A 784 -29.81 7.80 28.31
N PRO A 785 -28.47 7.91 28.15
CA PRO A 785 -27.83 7.92 26.85
C PRO A 785 -27.86 6.55 26.14
N ALA A 786 -28.21 5.46 26.85
CA ALA A 786 -28.27 4.11 26.31
C ALA A 786 -29.53 3.89 25.44
N ARG A 787 -29.66 4.68 24.35
CA ARG A 787 -30.86 4.68 23.48
C ARG A 787 -31.15 3.35 22.84
N LEU A 788 -30.13 2.55 22.50
CA LEU A 788 -30.31 1.21 21.95
C LEU A 788 -31.05 0.30 22.96
N ALA A 789 -30.62 0.34 24.23
CA ALA A 789 -31.28 -0.42 25.29
C ALA A 789 -32.70 0.09 25.57
N TYR A 790 -32.92 1.43 25.54
CA TYR A 790 -34.25 2.02 25.64
C TYR A 790 -35.19 1.50 24.54
N LEU A 791 -34.78 1.52 23.28
CA LEU A 791 -35.60 1.04 22.16
C LEU A 791 -35.92 -0.44 22.28
N TRP A 792 -34.96 -1.26 22.70
CA TRP A 792 -35.21 -2.67 23.02
C TRP A 792 -36.19 -2.81 24.18
N SER A 793 -36.09 -2.00 25.25
CA SER A 793 -37.03 -2.05 26.38
C SER A 793 -38.45 -1.75 25.94
N ARG A 794 -38.64 -0.81 24.99
CA ARG A 794 -39.98 -0.48 24.42
C ARG A 794 -40.56 -1.65 23.63
N LEU A 795 -39.74 -2.36 22.83
CA LEU A 795 -40.21 -3.54 22.09
C LEU A 795 -40.62 -4.70 23.02
N TYR A 796 -39.84 -4.92 24.07
CA TYR A 796 -40.17 -5.97 25.03
C TYR A 796 -41.35 -5.59 25.89
N GLN A 797 -41.52 -4.31 26.24
CA GLN A 797 -42.73 -3.81 26.88
C GLN A 797 -43.94 -4.01 25.96
N ALA A 798 -43.81 -3.72 24.66
CA ALA A 798 -44.88 -3.96 23.69
C ALA A 798 -45.31 -5.44 23.64
N GLY A 799 -44.34 -6.36 23.61
CA GLY A 799 -44.65 -7.80 23.67
C GLY A 799 -45.35 -8.23 24.95
N ALA A 800 -44.92 -7.71 26.11
CA ALA A 800 -45.52 -8.01 27.39
C ALA A 800 -46.94 -7.42 27.52
N GLU A 801 -47.17 -6.16 27.07
CA GLU A 801 -48.50 -5.50 27.08
C GLU A 801 -49.48 -6.25 26.14
N ALA A 802 -49.00 -6.64 24.95
CA ALA A 802 -49.82 -7.46 24.02
C ALA A 802 -50.23 -8.81 24.62
N ALA A 803 -49.32 -9.45 25.38
CA ALA A 803 -49.62 -10.71 26.09
C ALA A 803 -50.66 -10.58 27.21
N LEU A 804 -50.83 -9.37 27.76
CA LEU A 804 -51.88 -9.02 28.72
C LEU A 804 -53.16 -8.56 28.04
N GLY A 805 -53.21 -8.42 26.70
CA GLY A 805 -54.36 -7.95 25.93
C GLY A 805 -54.47 -6.42 25.77
N ASP A 806 -53.47 -5.63 26.23
CA ASP A 806 -53.45 -4.19 26.00
C ASP A 806 -52.79 -3.86 24.67
N ALA A 807 -53.50 -4.11 23.57
CA ALA A 807 -53.06 -3.87 22.21
C ALA A 807 -52.76 -2.38 21.95
N ALA A 808 -53.48 -1.46 22.61
CA ALA A 808 -53.27 -0.03 22.44
C ALA A 808 -51.91 0.44 23.06
N ALA A 809 -51.58 -0.06 24.26
CA ALA A 809 -50.26 0.21 24.86
C ALA A 809 -49.12 -0.40 24.04
N ALA A 810 -49.28 -1.65 23.58
CA ALA A 810 -48.37 -2.35 22.70
C ALA A 810 -48.10 -1.52 21.39
N ALA A 811 -49.16 -1.10 20.71
CA ALA A 811 -49.07 -0.32 19.48
C ALA A 811 -48.30 1.01 19.66
N ARG A 812 -48.57 1.73 20.74
CA ARG A 812 -47.83 2.98 21.07
C ARG A 812 -46.33 2.73 21.24
N CYS A 813 -45.96 1.64 21.88
CA CYS A 813 -44.54 1.27 22.04
C CYS A 813 -43.87 0.96 20.70
N VAL A 814 -44.54 0.20 19.84
CA VAL A 814 -44.02 -0.19 18.52
C VAL A 814 -43.91 1.03 17.60
N GLU A 815 -44.91 1.93 17.62
CA GLU A 815 -44.91 3.13 16.80
C GLU A 815 -43.72 4.06 17.15
N GLU A 816 -43.43 4.25 18.43
CA GLU A 816 -42.30 5.04 18.91
C GLU A 816 -40.96 4.50 18.36
N VAL A 817 -40.75 3.18 18.47
CA VAL A 817 -39.55 2.53 17.92
C VAL A 817 -39.50 2.66 16.41
N SER A 818 -40.61 2.36 15.72
CA SER A 818 -40.67 2.41 14.25
C SER A 818 -40.34 3.79 13.68
N ARG A 819 -40.79 4.85 14.34
CA ARG A 819 -40.44 6.25 13.98
C ARG A 819 -38.94 6.51 14.16
N THR A 820 -38.36 5.99 15.24
CA THR A 820 -36.94 6.22 15.56
C THR A 820 -36.02 5.48 14.58
N VAL A 821 -36.41 4.25 14.17
CA VAL A 821 -35.58 3.41 13.28
C VAL A 821 -35.99 3.47 11.82
N ALA A 822 -36.81 4.43 11.41
CA ALA A 822 -37.32 4.54 10.03
C ALA A 822 -36.19 4.64 8.98
N ALA A 823 -35.06 5.26 9.34
CA ALA A 823 -33.86 5.34 8.49
C ALA A 823 -33.04 4.02 8.44
N LEU A 824 -33.36 3.03 9.26
CA LEU A 824 -32.60 1.77 9.41
C LEU A 824 -33.50 0.54 9.22
N PRO A 825 -34.11 0.35 8.04
CA PRO A 825 -35.19 -0.64 7.82
C PRO A 825 -34.73 -2.09 7.98
N THR A 826 -33.45 -2.36 7.83
CA THR A 826 -32.85 -3.71 7.95
C THR A 826 -32.40 -4.04 9.38
N SER A 827 -32.39 -3.07 10.29
CA SER A 827 -31.92 -3.28 11.68
C SER A 827 -32.81 -4.32 12.41
N ARG A 828 -32.22 -5.01 13.39
CA ARG A 828 -32.95 -5.92 14.26
C ARG A 828 -34.14 -5.25 14.95
N LEU A 829 -33.96 -4.01 15.41
CA LEU A 829 -35.06 -3.23 15.99
C LEU A 829 -36.22 -3.03 15.01
N ALA A 830 -35.93 -2.64 13.76
CA ALA A 830 -36.95 -2.44 12.74
C ALA A 830 -37.68 -3.76 12.37
N THR A 831 -36.94 -4.85 12.28
CA THR A 831 -37.48 -6.17 11.98
C THR A 831 -38.39 -6.64 13.13
N THR A 832 -37.96 -6.54 14.38
CA THR A 832 -38.76 -6.90 15.55
C THR A 832 -40.00 -6.02 15.70
N ALA A 833 -39.86 -4.69 15.44
CA ALA A 833 -41.04 -3.78 15.46
C ALA A 833 -42.07 -4.16 14.41
N ARG A 834 -41.69 -4.53 13.17
CA ARG A 834 -42.62 -5.00 12.14
C ARG A 834 -43.30 -6.30 12.55
N THR A 835 -42.60 -7.26 13.10
CA THR A 835 -43.17 -8.51 13.59
C THR A 835 -44.23 -8.26 14.66
N LEU A 836 -43.94 -7.37 15.62
CA LEU A 836 -44.91 -7.01 16.66
C LEU A 836 -46.09 -6.19 16.12
N SER A 837 -45.90 -5.36 15.09
CA SER A 837 -47.02 -4.61 14.44
C SER A 837 -47.99 -5.53 13.76
N VAL A 838 -47.56 -6.59 13.07
CA VAL A 838 -48.40 -7.58 12.43
C VAL A 838 -49.19 -8.37 13.47
N ALA A 839 -48.58 -8.66 14.63
CA ALA A 839 -49.24 -9.37 15.73
C ALA A 839 -50.31 -8.53 16.47
N ALA A 840 -50.21 -7.20 16.43
CA ALA A 840 -51.13 -6.27 17.09
C ALA A 840 -52.41 -5.93 16.27
N VAL A 841 -52.54 -6.39 15.01
CA VAL A 841 -53.81 -6.27 14.25
C VAL A 841 -54.82 -7.27 14.84
N PRO A 842 -56.01 -6.84 15.31
CA PRO A 842 -56.96 -7.76 15.88
C PRO A 842 -57.58 -8.63 14.76
N HIS A 843 -57.00 -9.78 14.52
CA HIS A 843 -57.72 -10.91 13.92
C HIS A 843 -58.35 -11.70 15.02
N GLN A 844 -59.65 -11.91 14.87
CA GLN A 844 -60.52 -12.70 15.71
C GLN A 844 -59.82 -13.92 16.34
N VAL A 845 -59.90 -13.94 17.69
CA VAL A 845 -59.85 -15.15 18.54
C VAL A 845 -58.97 -16.29 18.04
N GLY A 846 -57.77 -16.35 18.57
CA GLY A 846 -56.94 -17.53 18.49
C GLY A 846 -55.47 -17.23 18.46
N ALA A 847 -54.82 -17.39 19.60
CA ALA A 847 -53.37 -17.54 19.80
C ALA A 847 -52.49 -16.40 19.28
N VAL A 848 -51.96 -15.65 20.25
CA VAL A 848 -50.73 -14.83 20.16
C VAL A 848 -49.70 -15.59 19.36
N PRO A 849 -49.06 -14.98 18.31
CA PRO A 849 -47.78 -15.51 17.82
C PRO A 849 -46.77 -15.35 18.95
N ARG A 850 -46.53 -16.40 19.67
CA ARG A 850 -45.31 -16.60 20.41
C ARG A 850 -44.20 -16.30 19.39
N THR A 851 -43.32 -15.33 19.62
CA THR A 851 -41.99 -15.25 19.01
C THR A 851 -41.53 -16.63 18.70
N ALA A 852 -41.41 -17.04 17.42
CA ALA A 852 -41.28 -18.42 16.95
C ALA A 852 -40.90 -19.34 18.10
N LEU A 853 -41.93 -19.81 18.85
CA LEU A 853 -41.72 -20.71 19.95
C LEU A 853 -41.38 -22.01 19.31
N VAL A 854 -40.08 -22.17 19.10
CA VAL A 854 -39.51 -23.46 18.91
C VAL A 854 -40.18 -24.36 19.93
N PRO A 855 -40.90 -25.41 19.53
CA PRO A 855 -41.68 -26.24 20.44
C PRO A 855 -40.88 -26.66 21.63
N PRO A 856 -41.45 -26.76 22.85
CA PRO A 856 -40.72 -27.28 24.00
C PRO A 856 -40.01 -28.58 23.62
N GLY A 857 -38.71 -28.65 23.88
CA GLY A 857 -37.88 -29.77 23.49
C GLY A 857 -37.26 -29.70 22.08
N TRP A 858 -37.66 -28.78 21.19
CA TRP A 858 -37.01 -28.63 19.85
C TRP A 858 -35.52 -28.31 19.97
N ARG A 859 -35.15 -27.47 20.90
CA ARG A 859 -33.78 -27.09 21.16
C ARG A 859 -32.92 -28.20 21.78
N ALA A 860 -33.54 -29.16 22.40
CA ALA A 860 -32.89 -30.38 22.90
C ALA A 860 -32.58 -31.42 21.80
N LEU A 861 -33.03 -31.18 20.56
CA LEU A 861 -32.73 -32.04 19.42
C LEU A 861 -31.28 -31.79 18.95
N THR A 862 -30.57 -32.87 18.71
CA THR A 862 -29.29 -32.79 18.01
C THR A 862 -29.49 -32.35 16.56
N GLU A 863 -28.49 -31.84 15.91
CA GLU A 863 -28.53 -31.45 14.49
C GLU A 863 -29.03 -32.59 13.58
N ALA A 864 -28.55 -33.83 13.86
CA ALA A 864 -28.95 -35.01 13.13
C ALA A 864 -30.45 -35.38 13.38
N GLU A 865 -30.96 -35.24 14.61
CA GLU A 865 -32.37 -35.43 14.95
C GLU A 865 -33.23 -34.33 14.32
N ARG A 866 -32.78 -33.09 14.34
CA ARG A 866 -33.49 -31.94 13.76
C ARG A 866 -33.70 -32.09 12.26
N ARG A 867 -32.62 -32.42 11.50
CA ARG A 867 -32.73 -32.72 10.08
C ARG A 867 -33.69 -33.87 9.77
N THR A 868 -33.63 -34.94 10.59
CA THR A 868 -34.52 -36.08 10.43
C THR A 868 -35.99 -35.70 10.66
N VAL A 869 -36.26 -34.88 11.67
CA VAL A 869 -37.61 -34.39 12.03
C VAL A 869 -38.17 -33.47 10.94
N LEU A 870 -37.36 -32.56 10.39
CA LEU A 870 -37.76 -31.65 9.31
C LEU A 870 -38.16 -32.44 8.03
N LEU A 871 -37.38 -33.45 7.65
CA LEU A 871 -37.70 -34.29 6.52
C LEU A 871 -38.98 -35.15 6.77
N ALA A 872 -39.15 -35.63 8.00
CA ALA A 872 -40.34 -36.32 8.41
C ALA A 872 -41.57 -35.42 8.36
N ALA A 873 -41.43 -34.15 8.79
CA ALA A 873 -42.49 -33.14 8.72
C ALA A 873 -42.89 -32.75 7.29
N ARG A 874 -41.97 -32.80 6.36
CA ARG A 874 -42.25 -32.59 4.92
C ARG A 874 -42.88 -33.81 4.23
N GLY A 875 -43.28 -34.85 4.97
CA GLY A 875 -44.00 -36.01 4.45
C GLY A 875 -43.08 -37.13 3.95
N HIS A 876 -41.75 -37.02 4.01
CA HIS A 876 -40.85 -38.05 3.54
C HIS A 876 -40.92 -39.32 4.38
N GLY A 877 -41.07 -40.48 3.77
CA GLY A 877 -41.08 -41.77 4.46
C GLY A 877 -39.66 -42.10 5.03
N ASN A 878 -39.58 -42.97 6.07
CA ASN A 878 -38.31 -43.31 6.70
C ASN A 878 -37.25 -43.84 5.72
N ARG A 879 -37.64 -44.47 4.62
CA ARG A 879 -36.77 -44.94 3.56
C ARG A 879 -36.18 -43.76 2.77
N GLN A 880 -37.00 -42.83 2.40
CA GLN A 880 -36.57 -41.61 1.67
C GLN A 880 -35.63 -40.73 2.53
N ILE A 881 -35.98 -40.63 3.85
CA ILE A 881 -35.10 -39.87 4.79
C ILE A 881 -33.73 -40.58 4.93
N ALA A 882 -33.73 -41.91 4.98
CA ALA A 882 -32.50 -42.68 5.06
C ALA A 882 -31.61 -42.50 3.82
N GLU A 883 -32.22 -42.47 2.62
CA GLU A 883 -31.53 -42.21 1.36
C GLU A 883 -30.96 -40.77 1.30
N GLN A 884 -31.74 -39.77 1.69
CA GLN A 884 -31.33 -38.34 1.66
C GLN A 884 -30.22 -37.99 2.68
N LEU A 885 -30.26 -38.66 3.84
CA LEU A 885 -29.27 -38.43 4.89
C LEU A 885 -28.09 -39.41 4.86
N ALA A 886 -28.04 -40.29 3.88
CA ALA A 886 -27.03 -41.35 3.73
C ALA A 886 -26.83 -42.19 5.01
N VAL A 887 -27.94 -42.57 5.70
CA VAL A 887 -27.95 -43.38 6.93
C VAL A 887 -28.87 -44.61 6.78
N SER A 888 -28.75 -45.55 7.73
CA SER A 888 -29.65 -46.69 7.71
C SER A 888 -31.10 -46.31 8.13
N ARG A 889 -32.11 -47.04 7.61
CA ARG A 889 -33.52 -46.87 8.02
C ARG A 889 -33.70 -47.02 9.54
N ARG A 890 -32.94 -47.91 10.17
CA ARG A 890 -32.96 -48.11 11.63
C ARG A 890 -32.40 -46.88 12.37
N THR A 891 -31.39 -46.18 11.80
CA THR A 891 -30.89 -44.93 12.35
C THR A 891 -31.91 -43.80 12.29
N VAL A 892 -32.69 -43.71 11.21
CA VAL A 892 -33.80 -42.74 11.10
C VAL A 892 -34.86 -43.01 12.15
N GLU A 893 -35.29 -44.29 12.31
CA GLU A 893 -36.27 -44.70 13.32
C GLU A 893 -35.80 -44.36 14.74
N LEU A 894 -34.54 -44.58 15.06
CA LEU A 894 -33.94 -44.24 16.35
C LEU A 894 -33.93 -42.72 16.59
N ARG A 895 -33.51 -41.94 15.57
CA ARG A 895 -33.49 -40.47 15.65
C ARG A 895 -34.91 -39.89 15.82
N LEU A 896 -35.90 -40.40 15.09
CA LEU A 896 -37.28 -39.96 15.24
C LEU A 896 -37.83 -40.33 16.62
N SER A 897 -37.58 -41.52 17.14
CA SER A 897 -38.01 -41.93 18.48
C SER A 897 -37.41 -41.05 19.58
N ASN A 898 -36.11 -40.77 19.49
CA ASN A 898 -35.44 -39.85 20.41
C ASN A 898 -36.00 -38.43 20.29
N ALA A 899 -36.24 -37.96 19.08
CA ALA A 899 -36.83 -36.64 18.82
C ALA A 899 -38.24 -36.53 19.38
N TYR A 900 -39.11 -37.53 19.17
CA TYR A 900 -40.48 -37.56 19.72
C TYR A 900 -40.48 -37.50 21.25
N ARG A 901 -39.58 -38.25 21.88
CA ARG A 901 -39.42 -38.21 23.34
C ARG A 901 -38.98 -36.81 23.83
N LYS A 902 -38.03 -36.17 23.11
CA LYS A 902 -37.54 -34.84 23.47
C LYS A 902 -38.60 -33.75 23.21
N LEU A 903 -39.39 -33.91 22.16
CA LEU A 903 -40.49 -33.02 21.82
C LEU A 903 -41.76 -33.31 22.63
N GLN A 904 -41.79 -34.36 23.48
CA GLN A 904 -42.94 -34.82 24.28
C GLN A 904 -44.18 -35.08 23.41
N ILE A 905 -44.02 -35.69 22.23
CA ILE A 905 -45.08 -36.04 21.31
C ILE A 905 -45.16 -37.56 21.09
N GLY A 906 -46.39 -38.06 20.87
CA GLY A 906 -46.67 -39.49 20.74
C GLY A 906 -46.28 -40.08 19.38
N GLY A 907 -45.95 -39.27 18.38
CA GLY A 907 -45.58 -39.76 17.08
C GLY A 907 -45.76 -38.76 15.91
N ARG A 908 -45.64 -39.27 14.70
CA ARG A 908 -45.58 -38.48 13.47
C ARG A 908 -46.82 -37.62 13.21
N LYS A 909 -48.02 -38.07 13.60
CA LYS A 909 -49.22 -37.26 13.44
C LYS A 909 -49.22 -36.01 14.32
N GLU A 910 -48.65 -36.11 15.49
CA GLU A 910 -48.50 -34.96 16.40
C GLU A 910 -47.37 -34.04 15.97
N LEU A 911 -46.31 -34.56 15.33
CA LEU A 911 -45.27 -33.78 14.74
C LEU A 911 -45.81 -32.86 13.64
N TYR A 912 -46.71 -33.34 12.77
CA TYR A 912 -47.37 -32.50 11.78
C TYR A 912 -48.14 -31.36 12.42
N ARG A 913 -48.96 -31.61 13.44
CA ARG A 913 -49.71 -30.57 14.14
C ARG A 913 -48.80 -29.56 14.86
N LEU A 914 -47.69 -30.06 15.41
CA LEU A 914 -46.72 -29.22 16.11
C LEU A 914 -46.00 -28.27 15.16
N LEU A 915 -45.75 -28.68 13.92
CA LEU A 915 -45.02 -27.91 12.92
C LEU A 915 -45.94 -27.11 11.98
N GLU A 916 -47.18 -27.51 11.73
CA GLU A 916 -48.19 -26.65 11.13
C GLU A 916 -48.50 -25.40 11.97
N ALA A 917 -48.34 -25.47 13.29
CA ALA A 917 -48.41 -24.30 14.18
C ALA A 917 -47.18 -23.39 14.12
N VAL A 918 -46.14 -23.80 13.40
CA VAL A 918 -44.83 -23.13 13.30
C VAL A 918 -44.47 -22.72 11.87
N GLU A 919 -45.28 -23.06 10.86
CA GLU A 919 -45.04 -22.70 9.45
C GLU A 919 -45.19 -21.21 9.19
N GLY A 920 -44.09 -20.48 9.40
CA GLY A 920 -43.81 -19.17 8.87
C GLY A 920 -42.35 -18.95 8.57
N PRO A 921 -41.39 -19.37 9.42
CA PRO A 921 -39.94 -19.04 9.17
C PRO A 921 -39.00 -20.25 8.98
N ILE A 922 -39.49 -21.48 8.84
CA ILE A 922 -38.59 -22.67 8.74
C ILE A 922 -38.23 -23.02 7.26
N ALA A 923 -38.88 -22.41 6.29
CA ALA A 923 -38.66 -22.72 4.86
C ALA A 923 -37.31 -22.14 4.30
N ASP A 924 -36.71 -21.16 4.97
CA ASP A 924 -35.51 -20.45 4.47
C ASP A 924 -34.22 -20.78 5.25
N ALA A 925 -34.22 -21.82 6.07
CA ALA A 925 -33.03 -22.25 6.80
C ALA A 925 -32.51 -23.63 6.34
N CYS A 926 -32.35 -23.80 5.03
CA CYS A 926 -31.60 -24.92 4.43
C CYS A 926 -30.54 -24.38 3.51
#